data_e9f5d3c6851349c320cbf5b50750de9f
#
_entry.id   e9f5d3c6851349c320cbf5b50750de9f
#
_cell.length_a   1.000
_cell.length_b   1.000
_cell.length_c   1.000
_cell.angle_alpha   90.00
_cell.angle_beta   90.00
_cell.angle_gamma   90.00
#
_symmetry.space_group_name_H-M   'P 1'
#
loop_
_entity.id
_entity.type
_entity.pdbx_description
1 polymer ?
#
loop_
_entity_poly.entity_id
_entity_poly.type
_entity_poly.pdbx_seq_one_letter_code
_entity_poly.pdbx_strand_id
1 'polypeptide(L)'
;MAGLRARLLGGVELRLDGEPLPPLESARVESLLAYLLLHRDAPQLRQRLAFLLWPDSTDAQARTNLRKVLHNLRRCLPETDRFIDIGARTLRWREDAPLWLDVEQFEQALADGRLEDAVRVYGGELLEGDYDEWIADERERLAKLHMEALGELARRHERDRNWPAAIRCAERLVGCDPLREEGHRLLIRLSGEGGDRVRALRTYHVCAATLERELGVEPSRETRAMYEELLAETAPVMGGRHATSPFVGREEEGDRLAGAWQAAARGGARFVLVSGEAGAGKTRLVDELRVRVNAVAVEARAYPAEGTIAYGVVAAWLRSRAVSARLPRLDRAELTELSRLLPELGGGAAPPEPVSEAELRRRLPRAIGRALLNAGAPLLLVVDDAQWADAQSLRLIHYLVRAAPSARLLVAATARREDLDAGHPLGALIGSLQELGRFTEIGLGRLGPAETARLAERVAGGPLDAGDLDRLYGYSEGNPLFVVEAMRADAPADTAKVQAVIAGRLERLSPPAAELAGVAAAVGRAFPADVPARVSGFDERTFVAALDELWRRGIVRAHGPGAYDFSHGRIRDAAYAALGPPRQRRVHLAVARVLEECGGEAAALASHYEKAGAVADAVRWHERAAGEAQWLHAHADAARELERALALSEGLPPGPGTAGTQLRLLTALPAPLVACEGYGSARMARVHARALRLADRLGAEPEPPLVWSLALAALTRGEWAAANDFGARLRDRAERDGDQVLRTEADFVHGIAAYWSGDLERARRYFTAAVRRFEPARRGAHVLRFGQDTELIVRLRLAHALWLLGRGVEADRERDAALAVAQGSTHAYSRAVTWLWAAVDAVDRGDDAQFRRHVRGLEADLDEDAPRQVRVPMELFGGYLDLLAGRTGPGLACLRHCRDQVVHGEAPAPGLPGVATRLLLEAYSLAAEPAAGLALADEALGMGRGARLWEAEIRRLRATFLAALGAPDGEVDAELRRALAAARRQGQRAFEERVRGTLAERGLRQDRAI
;
A
#
# COMPACT_ATOMS: atom_id res chain seq x y z
N MET A 1 40.05 -14.05 12.29
CA MET A 1 41.16 -14.43 11.41
C MET A 1 41.37 -13.28 10.46
N ALA A 2 42.58 -12.79 10.37
CA ALA A 2 42.95 -11.73 9.42
C ALA A 2 42.94 -12.34 8.00
N GLY A 3 42.02 -11.92 7.11
CA GLY A 3 41.92 -12.43 5.76
C GLY A 3 40.61 -12.04 5.07
N LEU A 4 40.50 -12.38 3.78
CA LEU A 4 39.30 -12.17 3.02
C LEU A 4 38.30 -13.29 3.29
N ARG A 5 37.05 -12.88 3.60
CA ARG A 5 35.90 -13.78 3.65
C ARG A 5 34.97 -13.43 2.53
N ALA A 6 34.72 -14.39 1.64
CA ALA A 6 33.84 -14.23 0.48
C ALA A 6 32.68 -15.22 0.56
N ARG A 7 31.48 -14.71 0.38
CA ARG A 7 30.26 -15.48 0.12
C ARG A 7 29.85 -15.26 -1.32
N LEU A 8 29.58 -16.35 -2.03
CA LEU A 8 29.11 -16.37 -3.41
C LEU A 8 27.78 -17.12 -3.56
N LEU A 9 27.36 -17.85 -2.52
CA LEU A 9 26.11 -18.62 -2.47
C LEU A 9 24.98 -17.79 -1.87
N GLY A 10 24.03 -17.35 -2.70
CA GLY A 10 22.91 -16.49 -2.30
C GLY A 10 23.20 -14.99 -2.37
N GLY A 11 24.18 -14.59 -3.16
CA GLY A 11 24.63 -13.20 -3.35
C GLY A 11 26.09 -12.98 -2.97
N VAL A 12 26.69 -11.87 -3.43
CA VAL A 12 28.10 -11.56 -3.17
C VAL A 12 28.23 -10.72 -1.90
N GLU A 13 28.83 -11.30 -0.85
CA GLU A 13 29.19 -10.59 0.38
C GLU A 13 30.68 -10.76 0.66
N LEU A 14 31.40 -9.64 0.81
CA LEU A 14 32.83 -9.64 1.07
C LEU A 14 33.12 -8.98 2.42
N ARG A 15 34.02 -9.59 3.20
CA ARG A 15 34.56 -9.01 4.43
C ARG A 15 36.07 -9.12 4.46
N LEU A 16 36.77 -8.05 4.81
CA LEU A 16 38.19 -8.02 4.98
C LEU A 16 38.53 -7.82 6.45
N ASP A 17 39.29 -8.75 7.04
CA ASP A 17 39.68 -8.72 8.45
C ASP A 17 38.49 -8.57 9.45
N GLY A 18 37.29 -9.05 9.01
CA GLY A 18 36.07 -9.00 9.80
C GLY A 18 35.15 -7.83 9.46
N GLU A 19 35.66 -6.77 8.83
CA GLU A 19 34.88 -5.60 8.42
C GLU A 19 34.22 -5.83 7.05
N PRO A 20 32.94 -5.45 6.88
CA PRO A 20 32.26 -5.59 5.62
C PRO A 20 32.85 -4.64 4.57
N LEU A 21 33.12 -5.15 3.36
CA LEU A 21 33.49 -4.32 2.22
C LEU A 21 32.24 -3.74 1.56
N PRO A 22 32.33 -2.55 0.95
CA PRO A 22 31.21 -1.98 0.18
C PRO A 22 30.83 -2.91 -0.97
N PRO A 23 29.55 -2.87 -1.41
CA PRO A 23 29.10 -3.64 -2.58
C PRO A 23 29.98 -3.34 -3.79
N LEU A 24 30.23 -4.36 -4.59
CA LEU A 24 31.03 -4.23 -5.82
C LEU A 24 30.31 -3.32 -6.82
N GLU A 25 31.03 -2.39 -7.45
CA GLU A 25 30.46 -1.32 -8.29
C GLU A 25 29.76 -1.82 -9.57
N SER A 26 29.99 -3.07 -10.00
CA SER A 26 29.36 -3.64 -11.19
C SER A 26 29.36 -5.16 -11.19
N ALA A 27 28.36 -5.78 -11.83
CA ALA A 27 28.28 -7.23 -12.02
C ALA A 27 29.53 -7.80 -12.68
N ARG A 28 30.22 -7.06 -13.55
CA ARG A 28 31.47 -7.52 -14.20
C ARG A 28 32.67 -7.58 -13.22
N VAL A 29 32.68 -6.77 -12.17
CA VAL A 29 33.69 -6.88 -11.10
C VAL A 29 33.38 -8.10 -10.24
N GLU A 30 32.09 -8.33 -9.94
CA GLU A 30 31.62 -9.50 -9.20
C GLU A 30 31.97 -10.79 -9.93
N SER A 31 31.60 -10.87 -11.22
CA SER A 31 31.88 -12.03 -12.08
C SER A 31 33.38 -12.33 -12.21
N LEU A 32 34.24 -11.30 -12.40
CA LEU A 32 35.67 -11.49 -12.44
C LEU A 32 36.24 -12.00 -11.10
N LEU A 33 35.83 -11.39 -9.98
CA LEU A 33 36.30 -11.79 -8.66
C LEU A 33 35.87 -13.22 -8.35
N ALA A 34 34.62 -13.54 -8.59
CA ALA A 34 34.08 -14.89 -8.37
C ALA A 34 34.80 -15.94 -9.23
N TYR A 35 35.04 -15.63 -10.50
CA TYR A 35 35.84 -16.53 -11.37
C TYR A 35 37.23 -16.80 -10.81
N LEU A 36 37.93 -15.74 -10.35
CA LEU A 36 39.29 -15.90 -9.76
C LEU A 36 39.28 -16.69 -8.44
N LEU A 37 38.22 -16.54 -7.63
CA LEU A 37 38.03 -17.28 -6.37
C LEU A 37 37.72 -18.76 -6.63
N LEU A 38 36.91 -19.08 -7.61
CA LEU A 38 36.54 -20.45 -7.94
C LEU A 38 37.64 -21.19 -8.69
N HIS A 39 38.47 -20.47 -9.46
CA HIS A 39 39.58 -21.04 -10.26
C HIS A 39 40.96 -20.64 -9.73
N ARG A 40 41.08 -20.51 -8.42
CA ARG A 40 42.32 -20.02 -7.75
C ARG A 40 43.52 -20.95 -7.86
N ASP A 41 43.31 -22.22 -8.15
CA ASP A 41 44.35 -23.25 -8.20
C ASP A 41 45.30 -23.09 -9.39
N ALA A 42 44.98 -22.30 -10.39
CA ALA A 42 45.76 -22.09 -11.58
C ALA A 42 45.76 -20.62 -12.06
N PRO A 43 46.88 -20.15 -12.66
CA PRO A 43 46.91 -18.80 -13.22
C PRO A 43 45.95 -18.68 -14.42
N GLN A 44 45.11 -17.65 -14.42
CA GLN A 44 44.11 -17.41 -15.46
C GLN A 44 44.66 -16.44 -16.51
N LEU A 45 44.61 -16.82 -17.79
CA LEU A 45 45.09 -15.98 -18.89
C LEU A 45 44.16 -14.77 -19.07
N ARG A 46 44.70 -13.56 -19.06
CA ARG A 46 43.95 -12.32 -19.25
C ARG A 46 43.13 -12.29 -20.57
N GLN A 47 43.67 -12.93 -21.63
CA GLN A 47 42.93 -13.03 -22.91
C GLN A 47 41.70 -13.91 -22.77
N ARG A 48 41.84 -15.05 -22.05
CA ARG A 48 40.70 -15.96 -21.78
C ARG A 48 39.62 -15.24 -20.90
N LEU A 49 40.04 -14.54 -19.88
CA LEU A 49 39.11 -13.77 -19.03
C LEU A 49 38.41 -12.64 -19.79
N ALA A 50 39.14 -11.93 -20.67
CA ALA A 50 38.55 -10.90 -21.50
C ALA A 50 37.50 -11.47 -22.47
N PHE A 51 37.78 -12.61 -23.07
CA PHE A 51 36.81 -13.29 -23.94
C PHE A 51 35.60 -13.84 -23.18
N LEU A 52 35.83 -14.43 -22.00
CA LEU A 52 34.81 -15.00 -21.15
C LEU A 52 33.76 -13.95 -20.69
N LEU A 53 34.27 -12.78 -20.28
CA LEU A 53 33.40 -11.71 -19.74
C LEU A 53 32.78 -10.82 -20.84
N TRP A 54 33.34 -10.82 -22.07
CA TRP A 54 32.83 -10.04 -23.20
C TRP A 54 32.93 -10.83 -24.52
N PRO A 55 32.16 -11.92 -24.68
CA PRO A 55 32.24 -12.79 -25.85
C PRO A 55 31.91 -12.06 -27.18
N ASP A 56 31.02 -11.07 -27.11
CA ASP A 56 30.55 -10.31 -28.30
C ASP A 56 31.41 -9.08 -28.60
N SER A 57 32.51 -8.85 -27.88
CA SER A 57 33.39 -7.69 -28.07
C SER A 57 34.62 -8.05 -28.90
N THR A 58 35.17 -7.08 -29.63
CA THR A 58 36.48 -7.26 -30.25
C THR A 58 37.57 -7.46 -29.21
N ASP A 59 38.62 -8.23 -29.56
CA ASP A 59 39.78 -8.52 -28.70
C ASP A 59 40.38 -7.25 -28.05
N ALA A 60 40.52 -6.19 -28.81
CA ALA A 60 41.06 -4.91 -28.32
C ALA A 60 40.11 -4.25 -27.29
N GLN A 61 38.81 -4.28 -27.54
CA GLN A 61 37.79 -3.73 -26.65
C GLN A 61 37.67 -4.55 -25.38
N ALA A 62 37.60 -5.88 -25.48
CA ALA A 62 37.55 -6.80 -24.34
C ALA A 62 38.74 -6.63 -23.40
N ARG A 63 39.96 -6.49 -23.93
CA ARG A 63 41.17 -6.19 -23.14
C ARG A 63 41.09 -4.82 -22.45
N THR A 64 40.54 -3.83 -23.14
CA THR A 64 40.35 -2.49 -22.55
C THR A 64 39.32 -2.53 -21.42
N ASN A 65 38.24 -3.25 -21.60
CA ASN A 65 37.19 -3.47 -20.59
C ASN A 65 37.76 -4.20 -19.37
N LEU A 66 38.55 -5.27 -19.57
CA LEU A 66 39.20 -5.99 -18.48
C LEU A 66 40.14 -5.09 -17.67
N ARG A 67 40.90 -4.16 -18.31
CA ARG A 67 41.71 -3.19 -17.58
C ARG A 67 40.87 -2.28 -16.66
N LYS A 68 39.69 -1.82 -17.15
CA LYS A 68 38.77 -1.00 -16.36
C LYS A 68 38.22 -1.78 -15.17
N VAL A 69 37.79 -3.02 -15.38
CA VAL A 69 37.26 -3.88 -14.31
C VAL A 69 38.36 -4.18 -13.26
N LEU A 70 39.59 -4.43 -13.68
CA LEU A 70 40.72 -4.59 -12.74
C LEU A 70 41.03 -3.32 -11.97
N HIS A 71 40.87 -2.15 -12.59
CA HIS A 71 41.01 -0.87 -11.90
C HIS A 71 39.90 -0.70 -10.85
N ASN A 72 38.65 -1.02 -11.18
CA ASN A 72 37.54 -0.97 -10.23
C ASN A 72 37.67 -1.99 -9.11
N LEU A 73 38.15 -3.23 -9.42
CA LEU A 73 38.41 -4.25 -8.42
C LEU A 73 39.42 -3.77 -7.37
N ARG A 74 40.49 -3.06 -7.81
CA ARG A 74 41.47 -2.47 -6.87
C ARG A 74 40.89 -1.39 -5.97
N ARG A 75 39.80 -0.72 -6.40
CA ARG A 75 39.10 0.28 -5.58
C ARG A 75 38.17 -0.37 -4.56
N CYS A 76 37.51 -1.48 -4.96
CA CYS A 76 36.53 -2.17 -4.11
C CYS A 76 37.18 -3.16 -3.13
N LEU A 77 38.32 -3.77 -3.49
CA LEU A 77 39.10 -4.68 -2.65
C LEU A 77 40.38 -3.98 -2.21
N PRO A 78 40.46 -3.38 -1.01
CA PRO A 78 41.70 -2.83 -0.47
C PRO A 78 42.78 -3.88 -0.43
N GLU A 79 44.04 -3.47 -0.61
CA GLU A 79 45.18 -4.36 -0.61
C GLU A 79 45.09 -5.50 -1.66
N THR A 80 44.49 -5.25 -2.84
CA THR A 80 44.27 -6.26 -3.89
C THR A 80 45.51 -7.07 -4.21
N ASP A 81 46.72 -6.46 -4.20
CA ASP A 81 47.98 -7.11 -4.48
C ASP A 81 48.41 -8.14 -3.38
N ARG A 82 47.76 -8.10 -2.21
CA ARG A 82 47.86 -9.14 -1.18
C ARG A 82 47.15 -10.44 -1.56
N PHE A 83 46.11 -10.33 -2.37
CA PHE A 83 45.24 -11.47 -2.73
C PHE A 83 45.42 -11.93 -4.17
N ILE A 84 45.70 -11.00 -5.10
CA ILE A 84 45.73 -11.29 -6.54
C ILE A 84 47.08 -10.82 -7.12
N ASP A 85 47.82 -11.75 -7.70
CA ASP A 85 48.97 -11.42 -8.55
C ASP A 85 48.47 -11.01 -9.94
N ILE A 86 48.66 -9.74 -10.27
CA ILE A 86 48.22 -9.15 -11.54
C ILE A 86 49.39 -9.02 -12.49
N GLY A 87 49.78 -10.11 -13.11
CA GLY A 87 50.85 -10.17 -14.10
C GLY A 87 50.47 -9.56 -15.48
N ALA A 88 51.44 -9.43 -16.38
CA ALA A 88 51.21 -8.87 -17.71
C ALA A 88 50.31 -9.76 -18.58
N ARG A 89 50.38 -11.08 -18.41
CA ARG A 89 49.62 -12.06 -19.22
C ARG A 89 48.61 -12.86 -18.42
N THR A 90 48.73 -12.95 -17.11
CA THR A 90 47.92 -13.78 -16.22
C THR A 90 47.42 -13.01 -15.01
N LEU A 91 46.30 -13.47 -14.46
CA LEU A 91 45.82 -13.14 -13.11
C LEU A 91 45.85 -14.44 -12.31
N ARG A 92 46.34 -14.38 -11.07
CA ARG A 92 46.37 -15.55 -10.19
C ARG A 92 45.97 -15.13 -8.80
N TRP A 93 45.11 -15.90 -8.19
CA TRP A 93 44.90 -15.81 -6.73
C TRP A 93 46.14 -16.31 -6.02
N ARG A 94 46.63 -15.60 -5.02
CA ARG A 94 47.87 -15.98 -4.30
C ARG A 94 47.59 -17.15 -3.38
N GLU A 95 48.40 -18.17 -3.39
CA GLU A 95 48.25 -19.39 -2.61
C GLU A 95 48.42 -19.12 -1.10
N ASP A 96 49.21 -18.12 -0.73
CA ASP A 96 49.48 -17.69 0.64
C ASP A 96 48.46 -16.71 1.18
N ALA A 97 47.49 -16.24 0.36
CA ALA A 97 46.47 -15.30 0.77
C ALA A 97 45.38 -15.98 1.64
N PRO A 98 45.20 -15.52 2.89
CA PRO A 98 44.18 -16.10 3.76
C PRO A 98 42.77 -15.82 3.21
N LEU A 99 42.07 -16.89 2.84
CA LEU A 99 40.73 -16.87 2.24
C LEU A 99 39.80 -17.82 2.96
N TRP A 100 38.59 -17.36 3.24
CA TRP A 100 37.45 -18.19 3.56
C TRP A 100 36.39 -18.02 2.45
N LEU A 101 36.08 -19.11 1.77
CA LEU A 101 35.11 -19.13 0.66
C LEU A 101 33.97 -20.10 0.98
N ASP A 102 32.74 -19.63 0.91
CA ASP A 102 31.55 -20.44 1.23
C ASP A 102 31.39 -21.65 0.31
N VAL A 103 31.69 -21.54 -0.99
CA VAL A 103 31.66 -22.67 -1.93
C VAL A 103 32.63 -23.77 -1.47
N GLU A 104 33.86 -23.42 -1.09
CA GLU A 104 34.83 -24.38 -0.57
C GLU A 104 34.38 -25.01 0.74
N GLN A 105 33.82 -24.19 1.65
CA GLN A 105 33.30 -24.72 2.92
C GLN A 105 32.12 -25.66 2.71
N PHE A 106 31.26 -25.35 1.71
CA PHE A 106 30.18 -26.22 1.29
C PHE A 106 30.69 -27.56 0.79
N GLU A 107 31.64 -27.56 -0.13
CA GLU A 107 32.23 -28.77 -0.73
C GLU A 107 33.01 -29.59 0.30
N GLN A 108 33.78 -28.93 1.16
CA GLN A 108 34.54 -29.60 2.24
C GLN A 108 33.57 -30.21 3.26
N ALA A 109 32.47 -29.52 3.63
CA ALA A 109 31.50 -30.07 4.53
C ALA A 109 30.81 -31.31 3.94
N LEU A 110 30.54 -31.32 2.62
CA LEU A 110 30.02 -32.50 1.91
C LEU A 110 31.03 -33.66 1.93
N ALA A 111 32.32 -33.40 1.63
CA ALA A 111 33.35 -34.41 1.61
C ALA A 111 33.59 -35.03 3.02
N ASP A 112 33.46 -34.22 4.06
CA ASP A 112 33.56 -34.65 5.45
C ASP A 112 32.28 -35.32 5.99
N GLY A 113 31.20 -35.39 5.23
CA GLY A 113 29.90 -35.92 5.66
C GLY A 113 29.16 -35.07 6.68
N ARG A 114 29.55 -33.77 6.86
CA ARG A 114 28.93 -32.79 7.75
C ARG A 114 27.76 -32.11 7.03
N LEU A 115 26.68 -32.90 6.76
CA LEU A 115 25.57 -32.46 5.89
C LEU A 115 24.83 -31.24 6.44
N GLU A 116 24.64 -31.11 7.76
CA GLU A 116 24.00 -29.95 8.41
C GLU A 116 24.78 -28.65 8.16
N ASP A 117 26.11 -28.73 8.20
CA ASP A 117 26.97 -27.58 7.94
C ASP A 117 26.93 -27.20 6.46
N ALA A 118 27.00 -28.19 5.55
CA ALA A 118 26.87 -27.99 4.13
C ALA A 118 25.55 -27.28 3.77
N VAL A 119 24.42 -27.81 4.24
CA VAL A 119 23.09 -27.24 4.01
C VAL A 119 22.93 -25.84 4.62
N ARG A 120 23.63 -25.52 5.70
CA ARG A 120 23.65 -24.20 6.34
C ARG A 120 24.48 -23.20 5.57
N VAL A 121 25.60 -23.61 5.01
CA VAL A 121 26.51 -22.74 4.25
C VAL A 121 25.90 -22.36 2.90
N TYR A 122 25.13 -23.27 2.28
CA TYR A 122 24.46 -23.01 1.00
C TYR A 122 23.30 -22.02 1.19
N GLY A 123 23.58 -20.73 1.05
CA GLY A 123 22.63 -19.64 1.26
C GLY A 123 21.65 -19.40 0.08
N GLY A 124 21.99 -19.90 -1.11
CA GLY A 124 21.23 -19.70 -2.35
C GLY A 124 22.06 -20.12 -3.58
N GLU A 125 21.58 -19.79 -4.77
CA GLU A 125 22.30 -20.08 -6.02
C GLU A 125 23.63 -19.32 -6.09
N LEU A 126 24.62 -19.92 -6.77
CA LEU A 126 25.91 -19.28 -7.02
C LEU A 126 25.69 -17.99 -7.85
N LEU A 127 26.19 -16.87 -7.33
CA LEU A 127 26.11 -15.55 -7.96
C LEU A 127 24.67 -15.24 -8.44
N GLU A 128 23.75 -15.27 -7.52
CA GLU A 128 22.33 -15.06 -7.81
C GLU A 128 22.13 -13.70 -8.52
N GLY A 129 21.54 -13.75 -9.75
CA GLY A 129 21.32 -12.57 -10.59
C GLY A 129 22.39 -12.29 -11.65
N ASP A 130 23.49 -13.01 -11.69
CA ASP A 130 24.45 -12.96 -12.80
C ASP A 130 24.09 -14.05 -13.83
N TYR A 131 24.08 -13.71 -15.14
CA TYR A 131 23.69 -14.57 -16.25
C TYR A 131 24.84 -14.88 -17.20
N ASP A 132 26.07 -14.72 -16.75
CA ASP A 132 27.25 -15.07 -17.55
C ASP A 132 27.25 -16.60 -17.81
N GLU A 133 27.52 -16.99 -19.07
CA GLU A 133 27.44 -18.37 -19.54
C GLU A 133 28.31 -19.33 -18.73
N TRP A 134 29.47 -18.85 -18.27
CA TRP A 134 30.41 -19.66 -17.50
C TRP A 134 29.91 -20.06 -16.09
N ILE A 135 28.91 -19.33 -15.55
CA ILE A 135 28.35 -19.57 -14.23
C ILE A 135 27.31 -20.72 -14.27
N ALA A 136 26.66 -20.91 -15.39
CA ALA A 136 25.50 -21.81 -15.51
C ALA A 136 25.85 -23.25 -15.09
N ASP A 137 26.92 -23.82 -15.64
CA ASP A 137 27.36 -25.19 -15.35
C ASP A 137 27.72 -25.38 -13.87
N GLU A 138 28.39 -24.39 -13.28
CA GLU A 138 28.85 -24.46 -11.90
C GLU A 138 27.66 -24.24 -10.92
N ARG A 139 26.72 -23.39 -11.29
CA ARG A 139 25.47 -23.18 -10.55
C ARG A 139 24.64 -24.46 -10.52
N GLU A 140 24.47 -25.12 -11.66
CA GLU A 140 23.74 -26.39 -11.78
C GLU A 140 24.44 -27.50 -10.96
N ARG A 141 25.76 -27.59 -11.03
CA ARG A 141 26.56 -28.54 -10.25
C ARG A 141 26.36 -28.36 -8.75
N LEU A 142 26.49 -27.14 -8.24
CA LEU A 142 26.34 -26.83 -6.82
C LEU A 142 24.90 -27.01 -6.34
N ALA A 143 23.90 -26.62 -7.14
CA ALA A 143 22.48 -26.84 -6.85
C ALA A 143 22.17 -28.33 -6.73
N LYS A 144 22.71 -29.15 -7.65
CA LYS A 144 22.55 -30.61 -7.60
C LYS A 144 23.15 -31.20 -6.31
N LEU A 145 24.37 -30.82 -5.96
CA LEU A 145 25.03 -31.26 -4.73
C LEU A 145 24.21 -30.85 -3.47
N HIS A 146 23.64 -29.63 -3.47
CA HIS A 146 22.78 -29.19 -2.40
C HIS A 146 21.51 -30.02 -2.27
N MET A 147 20.84 -30.33 -3.38
CA MET A 147 19.67 -31.21 -3.39
C MET A 147 20.01 -32.63 -2.91
N GLU A 148 21.15 -33.18 -3.31
CA GLU A 148 21.64 -34.47 -2.85
C GLU A 148 21.89 -34.47 -1.32
N ALA A 149 22.51 -33.40 -0.81
CA ALA A 149 22.75 -33.21 0.63
C ALA A 149 21.44 -33.12 1.43
N LEU A 150 20.45 -32.36 0.93
CA LEU A 150 19.13 -32.27 1.56
C LEU A 150 18.43 -33.64 1.59
N GLY A 151 18.49 -34.40 0.51
CA GLY A 151 17.92 -35.75 0.42
C GLY A 151 18.58 -36.73 1.41
N GLU A 152 19.89 -36.71 1.53
CA GLU A 152 20.61 -37.58 2.46
C GLU A 152 20.39 -37.17 3.94
N LEU A 153 20.36 -35.84 4.20
CA LEU A 153 20.06 -35.32 5.52
C LEU A 153 18.64 -35.67 5.94
N ALA A 154 17.66 -35.60 5.03
CA ALA A 154 16.29 -36.04 5.28
C ALA A 154 16.26 -37.54 5.66
N ARG A 155 16.97 -38.42 4.91
CA ARG A 155 17.09 -39.85 5.19
C ARG A 155 17.81 -40.14 6.53
N ARG A 156 18.77 -39.32 6.91
CA ARG A 156 19.44 -39.43 8.22
C ARG A 156 18.48 -39.11 9.35
N HIS A 157 17.76 -37.98 9.26
CA HIS A 157 16.74 -37.64 10.26
C HIS A 157 15.59 -38.65 10.30
N GLU A 158 15.22 -39.26 9.17
CA GLU A 158 14.26 -40.36 9.11
C GLU A 158 14.71 -41.58 9.91
N ARG A 159 15.98 -42.02 9.75
CA ARG A 159 16.56 -43.11 10.54
C ARG A 159 16.57 -42.81 12.03
N ASP A 160 16.81 -41.54 12.38
CA ASP A 160 16.80 -41.06 13.76
C ASP A 160 15.38 -40.81 14.30
N ARG A 161 14.33 -41.06 13.50
CA ARG A 161 12.91 -40.74 13.77
C ARG A 161 12.65 -39.29 14.16
N ASN A 162 13.51 -38.37 13.69
CA ASN A 162 13.32 -36.95 13.85
C ASN A 162 12.49 -36.39 12.70
N TRP A 163 11.18 -36.75 12.69
CA TRP A 163 10.23 -36.40 11.64
C TRP A 163 10.17 -34.92 11.31
N PRO A 164 10.11 -33.99 12.31
CA PRO A 164 10.08 -32.56 11.99
C PRO A 164 11.31 -32.07 11.23
N ALA A 165 12.50 -32.60 11.52
CA ALA A 165 13.70 -32.22 10.80
C ALA A 165 13.77 -32.85 9.40
N ALA A 166 13.38 -34.14 9.28
CA ALA A 166 13.30 -34.83 7.99
C ALA A 166 12.33 -34.12 7.03
N ILE A 167 11.14 -33.75 7.51
CA ILE A 167 10.11 -33.03 6.74
C ILE A 167 10.63 -31.67 6.29
N ARG A 168 11.26 -30.88 7.16
CA ARG A 168 11.85 -29.59 6.76
C ARG A 168 12.91 -29.71 5.65
N CYS A 169 13.72 -30.79 5.68
CA CYS A 169 14.68 -31.04 4.60
C CYS A 169 13.98 -31.38 3.27
N ALA A 170 12.93 -32.22 3.33
CA ALA A 170 12.14 -32.56 2.14
C ALA A 170 11.35 -31.36 1.59
N GLU A 171 10.82 -30.47 2.43
CA GLU A 171 10.18 -29.22 2.00
C GLU A 171 11.17 -28.30 1.27
N ARG A 172 12.39 -28.18 1.77
CA ARG A 172 13.44 -27.44 1.09
C ARG A 172 13.81 -28.07 -0.26
N LEU A 173 13.86 -29.40 -0.31
CA LEU A 173 14.14 -30.13 -1.55
C LEU A 173 13.08 -29.86 -2.62
N VAL A 174 11.79 -29.93 -2.26
CA VAL A 174 10.68 -29.55 -3.14
C VAL A 174 10.77 -28.06 -3.51
N GLY A 175 11.24 -27.23 -2.59
CA GLY A 175 11.48 -25.82 -2.84
C GLY A 175 12.56 -25.54 -3.90
N CYS A 176 13.62 -26.35 -3.96
CA CYS A 176 14.68 -26.21 -4.97
C CYS A 176 14.20 -26.61 -6.38
N ASP A 177 13.41 -27.67 -6.49
CA ASP A 177 12.87 -28.12 -7.78
C ASP A 177 11.43 -28.67 -7.61
N PRO A 178 10.41 -27.83 -7.81
CA PRO A 178 9.00 -28.23 -7.65
C PRO A 178 8.46 -29.18 -8.72
N LEU A 179 9.18 -29.33 -9.85
CA LEU A 179 8.77 -30.22 -10.93
C LEU A 179 9.29 -31.64 -10.72
N ARG A 180 10.23 -31.82 -9.81
CA ARG A 180 10.84 -33.10 -9.54
C ARG A 180 10.00 -33.91 -8.55
N GLU A 181 9.27 -34.90 -9.06
CA GLU A 181 8.35 -35.74 -8.26
C GLU A 181 9.03 -36.49 -7.10
N GLU A 182 10.34 -36.81 -7.20
CA GLU A 182 11.07 -37.50 -6.14
C GLU A 182 11.08 -36.73 -4.82
N GLY A 183 11.19 -35.39 -4.87
CA GLY A 183 11.09 -34.51 -3.69
C GLY A 183 9.71 -34.57 -3.07
N HIS A 184 8.66 -34.54 -3.88
CA HIS A 184 7.28 -34.67 -3.42
C HIS A 184 7.01 -36.05 -2.83
N ARG A 185 7.49 -37.12 -3.47
CA ARG A 185 7.35 -38.50 -2.93
C ARG A 185 8.02 -38.64 -1.57
N LEU A 186 9.24 -38.10 -1.42
CA LEU A 186 9.92 -38.09 -0.13
C LEU A 186 9.11 -37.36 0.94
N LEU A 187 8.60 -36.17 0.64
CA LEU A 187 7.78 -35.38 1.57
C LEU A 187 6.45 -36.08 1.92
N ILE A 188 5.79 -36.72 0.92
CA ILE A 188 4.56 -37.51 1.14
C ILE A 188 4.85 -38.62 2.13
N ARG A 189 5.90 -39.42 1.90
CA ARG A 189 6.26 -40.56 2.72
C ARG A 189 6.63 -40.15 4.16
N LEU A 190 7.54 -39.17 4.29
CA LEU A 190 7.96 -38.68 5.62
C LEU A 190 6.82 -38.07 6.42
N SER A 191 5.88 -37.39 5.76
CA SER A 191 4.69 -36.83 6.41
C SER A 191 3.75 -37.93 6.85
N GLY A 192 3.53 -38.99 6.03
CA GLY A 192 2.72 -40.16 6.38
C GLY A 192 3.29 -40.93 7.57
N GLU A 193 4.59 -41.27 7.54
CA GLU A 193 5.28 -42.00 8.59
C GLU A 193 5.44 -41.17 9.89
N GLY A 194 5.54 -39.81 9.74
CA GLY A 194 5.56 -38.87 10.86
C GLY A 194 4.18 -38.65 11.50
N GLY A 195 3.11 -39.28 11.00
CA GLY A 195 1.75 -39.13 11.48
C GLY A 195 0.97 -37.94 10.98
N ASP A 196 1.55 -37.11 10.09
CA ASP A 196 0.86 -35.96 9.48
C ASP A 196 0.33 -36.30 8.07
N ARG A 197 -0.73 -37.10 8.08
CA ARG A 197 -1.38 -37.60 6.87
C ARG A 197 -2.03 -36.47 6.04
N VAL A 198 -2.50 -35.43 6.71
CA VAL A 198 -3.04 -34.22 6.07
C VAL A 198 -1.98 -33.55 5.20
N ARG A 199 -0.77 -33.43 5.70
CA ARG A 199 0.37 -32.90 4.95
C ARG A 199 0.74 -33.80 3.78
N ALA A 200 0.75 -35.11 3.96
CA ALA A 200 1.05 -36.06 2.90
C ALA A 200 0.10 -35.92 1.70
N LEU A 201 -1.20 -35.87 1.96
CA LEU A 201 -2.21 -35.68 0.91
C LEU A 201 -2.15 -34.29 0.28
N ARG A 202 -1.91 -33.26 1.09
CA ARG A 202 -1.68 -31.92 0.59
C ARG A 202 -0.50 -31.87 -0.38
N THR A 203 0.60 -32.55 -0.04
CA THR A 203 1.80 -32.61 -0.88
C THR A 203 1.49 -33.25 -2.23
N TYR A 204 0.69 -34.32 -2.24
CA TYR A 204 0.24 -34.96 -3.49
C TYR A 204 -0.58 -33.97 -4.34
N HIS A 205 -1.55 -33.28 -3.77
CA HIS A 205 -2.39 -32.33 -4.51
C HIS A 205 -1.57 -31.16 -5.07
N VAL A 206 -0.59 -30.68 -4.31
CA VAL A 206 0.35 -29.66 -4.77
C VAL A 206 1.22 -30.17 -5.94
N CYS A 207 1.73 -31.39 -5.82
CA CYS A 207 2.49 -32.03 -6.90
C CYS A 207 1.65 -32.14 -8.18
N ALA A 208 0.43 -32.70 -8.06
CA ALA A 208 -0.47 -32.86 -9.21
C ALA A 208 -0.82 -31.53 -9.87
N ALA A 209 -1.17 -30.51 -9.07
CA ALA A 209 -1.48 -29.16 -9.58
C ALA A 209 -0.27 -28.47 -10.22
N THR A 210 0.94 -28.72 -9.72
CA THR A 210 2.17 -28.15 -10.27
C THR A 210 2.55 -28.78 -11.60
N LEU A 211 2.50 -30.12 -11.69
CA LEU A 211 2.80 -30.83 -12.92
C LEU A 211 1.78 -30.53 -14.02
N GLU A 212 0.50 -30.48 -13.71
CA GLU A 212 -0.57 -30.10 -14.64
C GLU A 212 -0.36 -28.68 -15.16
N ARG A 213 -0.06 -27.72 -14.26
CA ARG A 213 0.10 -26.32 -14.64
C ARG A 213 1.34 -26.03 -15.47
N GLU A 214 2.48 -26.63 -15.12
CA GLU A 214 3.77 -26.29 -15.74
C GLU A 214 4.10 -27.19 -16.94
N LEU A 215 3.65 -28.46 -16.91
CA LEU A 215 4.01 -29.46 -17.93
C LEU A 215 2.79 -30.04 -18.66
N GLY A 216 1.58 -29.82 -18.15
CA GLY A 216 0.34 -30.40 -18.70
C GLY A 216 0.24 -31.90 -18.52
N VAL A 217 0.96 -32.47 -17.54
CA VAL A 217 1.00 -33.92 -17.29
C VAL A 217 0.46 -34.28 -15.90
N GLU A 218 -0.08 -35.47 -15.77
CA GLU A 218 -0.46 -36.07 -14.48
C GLU A 218 0.79 -36.58 -13.73
N PRO A 219 0.74 -36.69 -12.37
CA PRO A 219 1.79 -37.34 -11.60
C PRO A 219 2.09 -38.76 -12.09
N SER A 220 3.36 -39.17 -11.95
CA SER A 220 3.80 -40.50 -12.31
C SER A 220 2.99 -41.61 -11.58
N ARG A 221 3.10 -42.84 -12.12
CA ARG A 221 2.41 -44.00 -11.52
C ARG A 221 2.84 -44.22 -10.07
N GLU A 222 4.13 -44.00 -9.75
CA GLU A 222 4.68 -44.16 -8.41
C GLU A 222 4.08 -43.14 -7.44
N THR A 223 3.99 -41.88 -7.84
CA THR A 223 3.41 -40.82 -7.01
C THR A 223 1.92 -41.02 -6.78
N ARG A 224 1.18 -41.49 -7.79
CA ARG A 224 -0.23 -41.85 -7.67
C ARG A 224 -0.43 -43.09 -6.76
N ALA A 225 0.43 -44.10 -6.87
CA ALA A 225 0.35 -45.28 -6.00
C ALA A 225 0.53 -44.91 -4.52
N MET A 226 1.44 -44.03 -4.16
CA MET A 226 1.58 -43.53 -2.79
C MET A 226 0.33 -42.82 -2.29
N TYR A 227 -0.32 -42.03 -3.15
CA TYR A 227 -1.60 -41.41 -2.81
C TYR A 227 -2.72 -42.42 -2.62
N GLU A 228 -2.83 -43.43 -3.51
CA GLU A 228 -3.79 -44.51 -3.41
C GLU A 228 -3.56 -45.37 -2.13
N GLU A 229 -2.30 -45.59 -1.76
CA GLU A 229 -1.92 -46.31 -0.52
C GLU A 229 -2.34 -45.49 0.71
N LEU A 230 -2.09 -44.22 0.75
CA LEU A 230 -2.58 -43.30 1.79
C LEU A 230 -4.10 -43.32 1.92
N LEU A 231 -4.83 -43.52 0.82
CA LEU A 231 -6.30 -43.66 0.83
C LEU A 231 -6.79 -45.06 1.11
N ALA A 232 -6.09 -46.14 0.68
CA ALA A 232 -6.51 -47.53 0.75
C ALA A 232 -6.65 -48.05 2.19
N GLU A 233 -5.93 -47.48 3.15
CA GLU A 233 -6.17 -47.72 4.57
C GLU A 233 -7.56 -47.26 5.05
N THR A 234 -8.40 -46.70 4.15
CA THR A 234 -9.71 -46.09 4.46
C THR A 234 -10.89 -46.63 3.65
N ALA A 235 -10.70 -47.76 2.83
CA ALA A 235 -11.72 -48.41 1.99
C ALA A 235 -12.31 -47.61 0.78
N PRO A 236 -12.96 -48.29 -0.21
CA PRO A 236 -12.70 -47.99 -1.60
C PRO A 236 -13.73 -47.05 -2.22
N VAL A 237 -13.37 -46.30 -3.28
CA VAL A 237 -14.20 -46.07 -4.48
C VAL A 237 -13.51 -45.18 -5.55
N MET A 238 -13.30 -45.81 -6.71
CA MET A 238 -13.47 -45.32 -8.09
C MET A 238 -12.99 -43.92 -8.51
N GLY A 239 -12.14 -43.92 -9.52
CA GLY A 239 -11.50 -42.78 -10.15
C GLY A 239 -12.42 -41.82 -10.90
N GLY A 240 -12.00 -40.56 -10.91
CA GLY A 240 -12.56 -39.52 -11.76
C GLY A 240 -11.46 -38.55 -12.20
N ARG A 241 -11.28 -38.40 -13.50
CA ARG A 241 -10.36 -37.46 -14.14
C ARG A 241 -10.76 -36.01 -13.82
N HIS A 242 -9.82 -35.19 -13.35
CA HIS A 242 -9.98 -33.74 -13.34
C HIS A 242 -9.60 -33.16 -14.70
N ALA A 243 -10.57 -32.98 -15.60
CA ALA A 243 -10.41 -32.13 -16.75
C ALA A 243 -10.65 -30.68 -16.31
N THR A 244 -9.69 -29.78 -16.58
CA THR A 244 -9.95 -28.34 -16.57
C THR A 244 -11.19 -28.05 -17.42
N SER A 245 -12.12 -27.23 -16.94
CA SER A 245 -13.32 -26.89 -17.72
C SER A 245 -12.91 -26.36 -19.09
N PRO A 246 -13.43 -26.94 -20.21
CA PRO A 246 -12.98 -26.57 -21.53
C PRO A 246 -13.25 -25.09 -21.81
N PHE A 247 -12.34 -24.46 -22.56
CA PHE A 247 -12.47 -23.07 -23.00
C PHE A 247 -13.05 -23.04 -24.42
N VAL A 248 -14.18 -22.36 -24.60
CA VAL A 248 -14.94 -22.31 -25.87
C VAL A 248 -15.57 -20.94 -26.08
N GLY A 249 -15.59 -20.47 -27.33
CA GLY A 249 -16.41 -19.36 -27.77
C GLY A 249 -15.99 -17.98 -27.24
N ARG A 250 -14.71 -17.74 -27.12
CA ARG A 250 -14.13 -16.46 -26.65
C ARG A 250 -12.89 -16.10 -27.45
N GLU A 251 -12.89 -16.44 -28.72
CA GLU A 251 -11.74 -16.25 -29.61
C GLU A 251 -11.43 -14.74 -29.75
N GLU A 252 -12.44 -13.90 -30.03
CA GLU A 252 -12.26 -12.44 -30.19
C GLU A 252 -11.79 -11.76 -28.90
N GLU A 253 -12.39 -12.08 -27.77
CA GLU A 253 -11.98 -11.54 -26.48
C GLU A 253 -10.59 -12.02 -26.08
N GLY A 254 -10.25 -13.28 -26.39
CA GLY A 254 -8.92 -13.87 -26.22
C GLY A 254 -7.86 -13.15 -27.05
N ASP A 255 -8.17 -12.86 -28.33
CA ASP A 255 -7.27 -12.14 -29.23
C ASP A 255 -7.05 -10.69 -28.79
N ARG A 256 -8.10 -10.01 -28.30
CA ARG A 256 -7.98 -8.67 -27.73
C ARG A 256 -7.11 -8.65 -26.47
N LEU A 257 -7.27 -9.63 -25.59
CA LEU A 257 -6.47 -9.76 -24.38
C LEU A 257 -5.01 -10.10 -24.73
N ALA A 258 -4.78 -11.02 -25.68
CA ALA A 258 -3.44 -11.34 -26.18
C ALA A 258 -2.77 -10.14 -26.88
N GLY A 259 -3.54 -9.33 -27.61
CA GLY A 259 -3.05 -8.09 -28.21
C GLY A 259 -2.60 -7.06 -27.17
N ALA A 260 -3.36 -6.91 -26.08
CA ALA A 260 -2.99 -6.05 -24.95
C ALA A 260 -1.71 -6.56 -24.26
N TRP A 261 -1.58 -7.87 -24.07
CA TRP A 261 -0.36 -8.50 -23.57
C TRP A 261 0.85 -8.23 -24.46
N GLN A 262 0.73 -8.44 -25.78
CA GLN A 262 1.83 -8.18 -26.71
C GLN A 262 2.28 -6.72 -26.70
N ALA A 263 1.34 -5.79 -26.56
CA ALA A 263 1.65 -4.37 -26.42
C ALA A 263 2.40 -4.08 -25.11
N ALA A 264 1.97 -4.69 -24.01
CA ALA A 264 2.64 -4.58 -22.72
C ALA A 264 4.04 -5.21 -22.71
N ALA A 265 4.20 -6.40 -23.27
CA ALA A 265 5.46 -7.12 -23.33
C ALA A 265 6.54 -6.41 -24.17
N ARG A 266 6.15 -5.57 -25.12
CA ARG A 266 7.05 -4.71 -25.90
C ARG A 266 7.49 -3.42 -25.19
N GLY A 267 7.03 -3.19 -23.97
CA GLY A 267 7.37 -2.00 -23.17
C GLY A 267 6.26 -0.95 -23.21
N GLY A 268 5.13 -1.25 -22.64
CA GLY A 268 3.99 -0.35 -22.52
C GLY A 268 3.07 -0.80 -21.41
N ALA A 269 3.32 -0.35 -20.15
CA ALA A 269 2.47 -0.68 -19.01
C ALA A 269 1.00 -0.40 -19.31
N ARG A 270 0.11 -1.39 -19.13
CA ARG A 270 -1.32 -1.33 -19.45
C ARG A 270 -2.16 -1.99 -18.39
N PHE A 271 -3.42 -1.55 -18.34
CA PHE A 271 -4.46 -2.14 -17.51
C PHE A 271 -5.59 -2.65 -18.40
N VAL A 272 -5.99 -3.90 -18.21
CA VAL A 272 -7.14 -4.52 -18.89
C VAL A 272 -8.18 -4.89 -17.83
N LEU A 273 -9.42 -4.48 -18.06
CA LEU A 273 -10.57 -4.92 -17.27
C LEU A 273 -11.38 -5.94 -18.08
N VAL A 274 -11.50 -7.15 -17.56
CA VAL A 274 -12.46 -8.16 -18.07
C VAL A 274 -13.74 -8.05 -17.25
N SER A 275 -14.79 -7.49 -17.85
CA SER A 275 -16.07 -7.25 -17.21
C SER A 275 -17.16 -8.24 -17.67
N GLY A 276 -18.17 -8.50 -16.85
CA GLY A 276 -19.32 -9.35 -17.22
C GLY A 276 -20.00 -9.98 -16.00
N GLU A 277 -21.15 -10.64 -16.25
CA GLU A 277 -21.94 -11.29 -15.21
C GLU A 277 -21.18 -12.38 -14.43
N ALA A 278 -21.71 -12.74 -13.26
CA ALA A 278 -21.20 -13.86 -12.48
C ALA A 278 -21.30 -15.17 -13.27
N GLY A 279 -20.18 -15.89 -13.41
CA GLY A 279 -20.13 -17.15 -14.18
C GLY A 279 -19.88 -17.00 -15.69
N ALA A 280 -19.73 -15.78 -16.22
CA ALA A 280 -19.47 -15.52 -17.64
C ALA A 280 -18.09 -16.02 -18.14
N GLY A 281 -17.20 -16.45 -17.25
CA GLY A 281 -15.90 -16.99 -17.60
C GLY A 281 -14.74 -15.98 -17.54
N LYS A 282 -14.88 -14.85 -16.83
CA LYS A 282 -13.88 -13.78 -16.72
C LYS A 282 -12.51 -14.30 -16.25
N THR A 283 -12.48 -14.96 -15.10
CA THR A 283 -11.26 -15.56 -14.54
C THR A 283 -10.67 -16.60 -15.50
N ARG A 284 -11.52 -17.42 -16.14
CA ARG A 284 -11.07 -18.43 -17.08
C ARG A 284 -10.39 -17.84 -18.32
N LEU A 285 -10.87 -16.68 -18.83
CA LEU A 285 -10.23 -15.97 -19.94
C LEU A 285 -8.83 -15.46 -19.56
N VAL A 286 -8.68 -14.92 -18.35
CA VAL A 286 -7.39 -14.45 -17.84
C VAL A 286 -6.43 -15.64 -17.60
N ASP A 287 -6.93 -16.75 -17.07
CA ASP A 287 -6.16 -17.99 -16.88
C ASP A 287 -5.65 -18.54 -18.23
N GLU A 288 -6.46 -18.47 -19.26
CA GLU A 288 -6.07 -18.91 -20.61
C GLU A 288 -4.91 -18.06 -21.17
N LEU A 289 -4.93 -16.73 -20.91
CA LEU A 289 -3.79 -15.88 -21.25
C LEU A 289 -2.55 -16.31 -20.46
N ARG A 290 -2.70 -16.55 -19.13
CA ARG A 290 -1.58 -16.91 -18.24
C ARG A 290 -0.85 -18.17 -18.70
N VAL A 291 -1.59 -19.17 -19.19
CA VAL A 291 -1.02 -20.40 -19.75
C VAL A 291 -0.28 -20.17 -21.08
N ARG A 292 -0.78 -19.24 -21.92
CA ARG A 292 -0.24 -18.98 -23.25
C ARG A 292 0.98 -18.06 -23.29
N VAL A 293 1.22 -17.30 -22.22
CA VAL A 293 2.27 -16.27 -22.20
C VAL A 293 3.50 -16.72 -21.43
N ASN A 294 4.68 -16.46 -21.99
CA ASN A 294 5.94 -16.60 -21.26
C ASN A 294 6.16 -15.34 -20.41
N ALA A 295 5.66 -15.34 -19.20
CA ALA A 295 5.66 -14.21 -18.30
C ALA A 295 5.83 -14.64 -16.85
N VAL A 296 6.29 -13.72 -16.01
CA VAL A 296 6.11 -13.85 -14.56
C VAL A 296 4.67 -13.47 -14.26
N ALA A 297 3.81 -14.45 -14.02
CA ALA A 297 2.42 -14.23 -13.70
C ALA A 297 2.20 -14.30 -12.18
N VAL A 298 1.57 -13.26 -11.64
CA VAL A 298 1.25 -13.15 -10.21
C VAL A 298 -0.23 -12.83 -10.06
N GLU A 299 -0.94 -13.64 -9.32
CA GLU A 299 -2.38 -13.50 -9.11
C GLU A 299 -2.69 -13.12 -7.68
N ALA A 300 -3.60 -12.17 -7.52
CA ALA A 300 -4.28 -11.89 -6.26
C ALA A 300 -5.78 -11.79 -6.53
N ARG A 301 -6.57 -12.18 -5.54
CA ARG A 301 -8.01 -12.08 -5.59
C ARG A 301 -8.50 -11.17 -4.48
N ALA A 302 -9.39 -10.25 -4.81
CA ALA A 302 -10.01 -9.38 -3.83
C ALA A 302 -11.30 -10.00 -3.28
N TYR A 303 -11.62 -9.71 -2.01
CA TYR A 303 -12.76 -10.30 -1.33
C TYR A 303 -13.61 -9.25 -0.60
N PRO A 304 -14.94 -9.45 -0.50
CA PRO A 304 -15.81 -8.49 0.20
C PRO A 304 -15.44 -8.27 1.67
N ALA A 305 -14.90 -9.30 2.34
CA ALA A 305 -14.48 -9.22 3.74
C ALA A 305 -13.10 -8.59 3.93
N GLU A 306 -12.28 -8.57 2.87
CA GLU A 306 -10.90 -8.07 2.88
C GLU A 306 -10.77 -6.67 2.27
N GLY A 307 -11.84 -6.12 1.68
CA GLY A 307 -11.83 -4.78 1.08
C GLY A 307 -11.54 -3.65 2.07
N THR A 308 -11.42 -3.96 3.36
CA THR A 308 -10.98 -3.05 4.43
C THR A 308 -9.49 -3.18 4.76
N ILE A 309 -8.80 -4.20 4.23
CA ILE A 309 -7.37 -4.42 4.48
C ILE A 309 -6.57 -3.58 3.49
N ALA A 310 -5.91 -2.53 3.99
CA ALA A 310 -5.06 -1.69 3.17
C ALA A 310 -3.91 -2.50 2.53
N TYR A 311 -3.74 -2.37 1.22
CA TYR A 311 -2.76 -3.12 0.43
C TYR A 311 -2.97 -4.65 0.40
N GLY A 312 -4.17 -5.16 0.65
CA GLY A 312 -4.44 -6.60 0.71
C GLY A 312 -4.07 -7.33 -0.59
N VAL A 313 -4.47 -6.81 -1.75
CA VAL A 313 -4.09 -7.34 -3.08
C VAL A 313 -2.57 -7.32 -3.28
N VAL A 314 -1.92 -6.24 -2.88
CA VAL A 314 -0.47 -6.06 -3.02
C VAL A 314 0.30 -7.02 -2.12
N ALA A 315 -0.12 -7.19 -0.88
CA ALA A 315 0.48 -8.14 0.05
C ALA A 315 0.40 -9.58 -0.49
N ALA A 316 -0.73 -9.95 -1.11
CA ALA A 316 -0.88 -11.24 -1.77
C ALA A 316 0.11 -11.41 -2.94
N TRP A 317 0.30 -10.37 -3.77
CA TRP A 317 1.31 -10.42 -4.84
C TRP A 317 2.72 -10.57 -4.29
N LEU A 318 3.08 -9.82 -3.26
CA LEU A 318 4.43 -9.88 -2.66
C LEU A 318 4.72 -11.23 -1.98
N ARG A 319 3.71 -11.85 -1.37
CA ARG A 319 3.82 -13.21 -0.79
C ARG A 319 3.88 -14.31 -1.84
N SER A 320 3.51 -14.02 -3.09
CA SER A 320 3.62 -15.03 -4.16
C SER A 320 5.06 -15.50 -4.32
N ARG A 321 5.26 -16.80 -4.59
CA ARG A 321 6.60 -17.38 -4.74
C ARG A 321 7.42 -16.68 -5.84
N ALA A 322 6.75 -16.26 -6.91
CA ALA A 322 7.39 -15.57 -8.02
C ALA A 322 8.01 -14.22 -7.64
N VAL A 323 7.50 -13.56 -6.59
CA VAL A 323 7.98 -12.27 -6.07
C VAL A 323 8.81 -12.48 -4.82
N SER A 324 8.34 -13.28 -3.84
CA SER A 324 9.00 -13.47 -2.55
C SER A 324 10.43 -14.00 -2.68
N ALA A 325 10.70 -14.87 -3.65
CA ALA A 325 12.04 -15.36 -3.96
C ALA A 325 13.02 -14.26 -4.42
N ARG A 326 12.50 -13.08 -4.79
CA ARG A 326 13.30 -11.94 -5.28
C ARG A 326 13.45 -10.82 -4.26
N LEU A 327 12.64 -10.82 -3.19
CA LEU A 327 12.71 -9.81 -2.14
C LEU A 327 14.10 -9.67 -1.52
N PRO A 328 14.89 -10.75 -1.29
CA PRO A 328 16.25 -10.64 -0.78
C PRO A 328 17.23 -9.85 -1.65
N ARG A 329 16.89 -9.58 -2.91
CA ARG A 329 17.70 -8.75 -3.84
C ARG A 329 17.48 -7.26 -3.66
N LEU A 330 16.50 -6.86 -2.88
CA LEU A 330 16.22 -5.46 -2.57
C LEU A 330 17.21 -4.95 -1.52
N ASP A 331 17.45 -3.65 -1.54
CA ASP A 331 18.30 -3.06 -0.51
C ASP A 331 17.60 -3.09 0.87
N ARG A 332 18.40 -2.91 1.93
CA ARG A 332 17.89 -2.99 3.32
C ARG A 332 16.82 -1.95 3.61
N ALA A 333 16.89 -0.78 2.98
CA ALA A 333 15.89 0.28 3.16
C ALA A 333 14.55 -0.12 2.52
N GLU A 334 14.59 -0.74 1.32
CA GLU A 334 13.40 -1.25 0.63
C GLU A 334 12.76 -2.41 1.39
N LEU A 335 13.57 -3.35 1.90
CA LEU A 335 13.07 -4.45 2.75
C LEU A 335 12.44 -3.93 4.04
N THR A 336 13.01 -2.88 4.65
CA THR A 336 12.42 -2.22 5.82
C THR A 336 11.06 -1.61 5.49
N GLU A 337 10.91 -0.96 4.33
CA GLU A 337 9.59 -0.42 3.94
C GLU A 337 8.59 -1.55 3.63
N LEU A 338 9.01 -2.63 2.97
CA LEU A 338 8.14 -3.78 2.71
C LEU A 338 7.75 -4.54 3.97
N SER A 339 8.57 -4.54 5.02
CA SER A 339 8.23 -5.18 6.31
C SER A 339 7.02 -4.55 7.01
N ARG A 340 6.59 -3.34 6.58
CA ARG A 340 5.33 -2.72 7.02
C ARG A 340 4.09 -3.47 6.52
N LEU A 341 4.18 -4.07 5.33
CA LEU A 341 3.12 -4.89 4.73
C LEU A 341 3.33 -6.39 5.02
N LEU A 342 4.56 -6.80 5.19
CA LEU A 342 4.99 -8.18 5.36
C LEU A 342 5.87 -8.27 6.63
N PRO A 343 5.28 -8.31 7.83
CA PRO A 343 6.04 -8.37 9.09
C PRO A 343 7.04 -9.53 9.15
N GLU A 344 6.76 -10.61 8.42
CA GLU A 344 7.63 -11.77 8.28
C GLU A 344 9.01 -11.46 7.68
N LEU A 345 9.16 -10.37 6.93
CA LEU A 345 10.45 -9.91 6.39
C LEU A 345 11.36 -9.26 7.45
N GLY A 346 10.77 -8.83 8.56
CA GLY A 346 11.50 -8.15 9.65
C GLY A 346 12.39 -9.07 10.49
N GLY A 347 12.32 -10.40 10.34
CA GLY A 347 13.20 -11.36 11.02
C GLY A 347 13.23 -11.26 12.55
N GLY A 348 12.17 -10.77 13.20
CA GLY A 348 12.11 -10.52 14.66
C GLY A 348 12.75 -9.21 15.11
N ALA A 349 13.18 -8.34 14.19
CA ALA A 349 13.61 -6.97 14.50
C ALA A 349 12.44 -6.11 14.99
N ALA A 350 12.76 -5.05 15.74
CA ALA A 350 11.75 -4.06 16.12
C ALA A 350 11.03 -3.50 14.87
N PRO A 351 9.71 -3.22 14.97
CA PRO A 351 8.98 -2.65 13.85
C PRO A 351 9.68 -1.38 13.36
N PRO A 352 9.67 -1.13 12.03
CA PRO A 352 10.34 0.05 11.48
C PRO A 352 9.79 1.32 12.11
N GLU A 353 10.65 2.34 12.26
CA GLU A 353 10.23 3.61 12.85
C GLU A 353 9.04 4.23 12.09
N PRO A 354 8.14 4.95 12.78
CA PRO A 354 7.08 5.70 12.14
C PRO A 354 7.67 6.70 11.14
N VAL A 355 7.26 6.59 9.87
CA VAL A 355 7.61 7.57 8.84
C VAL A 355 6.41 8.44 8.52
N SER A 356 6.64 9.64 7.98
CA SER A 356 5.56 10.50 7.56
C SER A 356 4.73 9.87 6.42
N GLU A 357 3.45 10.25 6.36
CA GLU A 357 2.54 9.78 5.30
C GLU A 357 3.11 9.97 3.88
N ALA A 358 3.71 11.12 3.59
CA ALA A 358 4.29 11.38 2.28
C ALA A 358 5.57 10.60 2.02
N GLU A 359 6.34 10.33 3.05
CA GLU A 359 7.51 9.49 2.92
C GLU A 359 7.10 8.04 2.67
N LEU A 360 6.07 7.56 3.37
CA LEU A 360 5.48 6.26 3.11
C LEU A 360 4.87 6.20 1.70
N ARG A 361 4.08 7.20 1.30
CA ARG A 361 3.49 7.30 -0.04
C ARG A 361 4.54 7.33 -1.16
N ARG A 362 5.73 7.83 -0.90
CA ARG A 362 6.84 7.84 -1.87
C ARG A 362 7.69 6.58 -1.80
N ARG A 363 8.05 6.11 -0.59
CA ARG A 363 8.97 4.98 -0.39
C ARG A 363 8.31 3.64 -0.62
N LEU A 364 7.12 3.42 -0.05
CA LEU A 364 6.43 2.15 -0.14
C LEU A 364 6.03 1.78 -1.58
N PRO A 365 5.38 2.64 -2.39
CA PRO A 365 5.10 2.33 -3.78
C PRO A 365 6.36 2.09 -4.62
N ARG A 366 7.45 2.81 -4.31
CA ARG A 366 8.74 2.62 -4.98
C ARG A 366 9.37 1.27 -4.63
N ALA A 367 9.37 0.89 -3.35
CA ALA A 367 9.87 -0.42 -2.90
C ALA A 367 9.05 -1.56 -3.50
N ILE A 368 7.71 -1.44 -3.49
CA ILE A 368 6.81 -2.41 -4.12
C ILE A 368 7.05 -2.46 -5.65
N GLY A 369 7.17 -1.30 -6.30
CA GLY A 369 7.45 -1.22 -7.73
C GLY A 369 8.76 -1.92 -8.10
N ARG A 370 9.81 -1.75 -7.30
CA ARG A 370 11.08 -2.47 -7.50
C ARG A 370 10.95 -3.98 -7.26
N ALA A 371 10.24 -4.38 -6.20
CA ALA A 371 9.98 -5.79 -5.93
C ALA A 371 9.25 -6.49 -7.10
N LEU A 372 8.29 -5.80 -7.72
CA LEU A 372 7.48 -6.35 -8.79
C LEU A 372 8.15 -6.23 -10.18
N LEU A 373 8.71 -5.05 -10.52
CA LEU A 373 9.16 -4.75 -11.88
C LEU A 373 10.60 -5.24 -12.21
N ASN A 374 11.42 -5.55 -11.21
CA ASN A 374 12.77 -6.11 -11.41
C ASN A 374 12.77 -7.59 -11.83
N ALA A 375 11.69 -8.04 -12.44
CA ALA A 375 11.51 -9.44 -12.79
C ALA A 375 12.39 -9.94 -13.96
N GLY A 376 13.07 -9.03 -14.69
CA GLY A 376 13.85 -9.38 -15.90
C GLY A 376 13.00 -9.86 -17.10
N ALA A 377 11.81 -10.38 -16.84
CA ALA A 377 10.83 -10.87 -17.81
C ALA A 377 9.57 -9.98 -17.81
N PRO A 378 8.72 -10.03 -18.85
CA PRO A 378 7.43 -9.35 -18.81
C PRO A 378 6.57 -9.83 -17.64
N LEU A 379 5.89 -8.91 -16.95
CA LEU A 379 5.11 -9.17 -15.75
C LEU A 379 3.61 -9.11 -16.05
N LEU A 380 2.88 -10.13 -15.64
CA LEU A 380 1.43 -10.19 -15.64
C LEU A 380 0.92 -10.17 -14.20
N LEU A 381 0.32 -9.07 -13.77
CA LEU A 381 -0.38 -8.98 -12.49
C LEU A 381 -1.86 -9.22 -12.71
N VAL A 382 -2.43 -10.15 -11.97
CA VAL A 382 -3.85 -10.48 -12.05
C VAL A 382 -4.54 -10.03 -10.77
N VAL A 383 -5.69 -9.32 -10.93
CA VAL A 383 -6.61 -8.97 -9.85
C VAL A 383 -7.96 -9.59 -10.14
N ASP A 384 -8.28 -10.69 -9.51
CA ASP A 384 -9.60 -11.32 -9.68
C ASP A 384 -10.62 -10.68 -8.71
N ASP A 385 -11.83 -10.42 -9.21
CA ASP A 385 -12.91 -9.74 -8.48
C ASP A 385 -12.53 -8.32 -7.98
N ALA A 386 -11.89 -7.50 -8.82
CA ALA A 386 -11.35 -6.17 -8.49
C ALA A 386 -12.38 -5.17 -7.91
N GLN A 387 -13.71 -5.42 -8.04
CA GLN A 387 -14.74 -4.66 -7.35
C GLN A 387 -14.62 -4.75 -5.81
N TRP A 388 -13.85 -5.66 -5.27
CA TRP A 388 -13.59 -5.82 -3.84
C TRP A 388 -12.17 -5.41 -3.43
N ALA A 389 -11.38 -4.88 -4.38
CA ALA A 389 -10.02 -4.45 -4.09
C ALA A 389 -10.01 -3.19 -3.22
N ASP A 390 -9.07 -3.16 -2.28
CA ASP A 390 -8.88 -2.00 -1.41
C ASP A 390 -8.36 -0.78 -2.18
N ALA A 391 -8.68 0.41 -1.69
CA ALA A 391 -8.34 1.66 -2.35
C ALA A 391 -6.82 1.89 -2.50
N GLN A 392 -6.01 1.39 -1.56
CA GLN A 392 -4.55 1.58 -1.60
C GLN A 392 -3.91 0.69 -2.68
N SER A 393 -4.39 -0.56 -2.83
CA SER A 393 -3.97 -1.44 -3.93
C SER A 393 -4.32 -0.85 -5.29
N LEU A 394 -5.53 -0.29 -5.46
CA LEU A 394 -5.94 0.36 -6.71
C LEU A 394 -5.08 1.61 -7.01
N ARG A 395 -4.74 2.42 -6.01
CA ARG A 395 -3.82 3.55 -6.15
C ARG A 395 -2.42 3.10 -6.55
N LEU A 396 -1.93 2.01 -5.97
CA LEU A 396 -0.64 1.45 -6.37
C LEU A 396 -0.65 0.99 -7.83
N ILE A 397 -1.71 0.34 -8.30
CA ILE A 397 -1.87 -0.04 -9.71
C ILE A 397 -1.78 1.21 -10.61
N HIS A 398 -2.47 2.28 -10.25
CA HIS A 398 -2.38 3.56 -10.96
C HIS A 398 -0.93 4.08 -10.99
N TYR A 399 -0.28 4.08 -9.82
CA TYR A 399 1.12 4.49 -9.71
C TYR A 399 2.05 3.66 -10.61
N LEU A 400 1.94 2.32 -10.61
CA LEU A 400 2.78 1.44 -11.42
C LEU A 400 2.63 1.70 -12.93
N VAL A 401 1.40 1.86 -13.41
CA VAL A 401 1.12 2.12 -14.83
C VAL A 401 1.60 3.50 -15.27
N ARG A 402 1.50 4.51 -14.39
CA ARG A 402 1.89 5.90 -14.66
C ARG A 402 3.40 6.13 -14.50
N ALA A 403 4.00 5.66 -13.39
CA ALA A 403 5.40 5.93 -13.06
C ALA A 403 6.40 5.11 -13.89
N ALA A 404 5.97 3.97 -14.42
CA ALA A 404 6.80 3.11 -15.26
C ALA A 404 6.14 2.85 -16.64
N PRO A 405 5.90 3.88 -17.47
CA PRO A 405 5.13 3.76 -18.70
C PRO A 405 5.79 2.85 -19.76
N SER A 406 7.09 2.63 -19.67
CA SER A 406 7.86 1.72 -20.52
C SER A 406 8.03 0.31 -19.91
N ALA A 407 7.51 0.06 -18.72
CA ALA A 407 7.61 -1.25 -18.10
C ALA A 407 6.86 -2.30 -18.92
N ARG A 408 7.41 -3.52 -18.98
CA ARG A 408 6.76 -4.67 -19.60
C ARG A 408 5.74 -5.27 -18.63
N LEU A 409 4.66 -4.50 -18.38
CA LEU A 409 3.65 -4.79 -17.35
C LEU A 409 2.26 -4.82 -17.97
N LEU A 410 1.53 -5.92 -17.77
CA LEU A 410 0.08 -5.99 -17.91
C LEU A 410 -0.56 -6.23 -16.54
N VAL A 411 -1.49 -5.36 -16.17
CA VAL A 411 -2.42 -5.62 -15.06
C VAL A 411 -3.74 -6.07 -15.67
N ALA A 412 -4.14 -7.31 -15.43
CA ALA A 412 -5.41 -7.88 -15.87
C ALA A 412 -6.36 -8.00 -14.67
N ALA A 413 -7.43 -7.24 -14.66
CA ALA A 413 -8.42 -7.25 -13.60
C ALA A 413 -9.73 -7.88 -14.10
N THR A 414 -10.43 -8.61 -13.23
CA THR A 414 -11.81 -9.04 -13.49
C THR A 414 -12.76 -8.28 -12.58
N ALA A 415 -13.94 -7.89 -13.08
CA ALA A 415 -14.97 -7.27 -12.24
C ALA A 415 -16.39 -7.55 -12.76
N ARG A 416 -17.38 -7.35 -11.86
CA ARG A 416 -18.80 -7.31 -12.19
C ARG A 416 -19.21 -5.85 -12.28
N ARG A 417 -19.85 -5.47 -13.39
CA ARG A 417 -20.29 -4.08 -13.58
C ARG A 417 -21.41 -3.69 -12.62
N GLU A 418 -22.26 -4.64 -12.30
CA GLU A 418 -23.39 -4.45 -11.38
C GLU A 418 -22.95 -4.12 -9.93
N ASP A 419 -21.73 -4.46 -9.57
CA ASP A 419 -21.15 -4.23 -8.22
C ASP A 419 -20.37 -2.90 -8.13
N LEU A 420 -20.34 -2.08 -9.21
CA LEU A 420 -19.59 -0.82 -9.27
C LEU A 420 -20.54 0.38 -9.15
N ASP A 421 -20.56 1.01 -7.99
CA ASP A 421 -21.27 2.27 -7.73
C ASP A 421 -20.54 3.48 -8.32
N ALA A 422 -21.25 4.60 -8.51
CA ALA A 422 -20.70 5.83 -9.11
C ALA A 422 -19.50 6.45 -8.36
N GLY A 423 -19.30 6.08 -7.09
CA GLY A 423 -18.16 6.52 -6.25
C GLY A 423 -17.10 5.45 -5.99
N HIS A 424 -17.17 4.32 -6.69
CA HIS A 424 -16.26 3.20 -6.44
C HIS A 424 -14.81 3.54 -6.84
N PRO A 425 -13.79 3.23 -6.01
CA PRO A 425 -12.38 3.55 -6.31
C PRO A 425 -11.87 2.98 -7.64
N LEU A 426 -12.37 1.81 -8.06
CA LEU A 426 -12.04 1.22 -9.37
C LEU A 426 -12.55 2.11 -10.52
N GLY A 427 -13.67 2.79 -10.36
CA GLY A 427 -14.20 3.74 -11.37
C GLY A 427 -13.25 4.93 -11.58
N ALA A 428 -12.72 5.49 -10.50
CA ALA A 428 -11.73 6.57 -10.56
C ALA A 428 -10.42 6.11 -11.25
N LEU A 429 -9.93 4.91 -10.92
CA LEU A 429 -8.78 4.29 -11.59
C LEU A 429 -9.01 4.16 -13.10
N ILE A 430 -10.18 3.63 -13.51
CA ILE A 430 -10.53 3.45 -14.92
C ILE A 430 -10.52 4.79 -15.65
N GLY A 431 -11.16 5.84 -15.09
CA GLY A 431 -11.22 7.17 -15.70
C GLY A 431 -9.83 7.74 -15.95
N SER A 432 -8.97 7.73 -14.94
CA SER A 432 -7.60 8.22 -15.06
C SER A 432 -6.76 7.43 -16.08
N LEU A 433 -6.89 6.09 -16.12
CA LEU A 433 -6.15 5.26 -17.07
C LEU A 433 -6.69 5.38 -18.52
N GLN A 434 -7.97 5.73 -18.71
CA GLN A 434 -8.55 6.08 -20.01
C GLN A 434 -7.92 7.36 -20.56
N GLU A 435 -7.82 8.40 -19.74
CA GLU A 435 -7.16 9.66 -20.09
C GLU A 435 -5.69 9.47 -20.52
N LEU A 436 -4.99 8.55 -19.85
CA LEU A 436 -3.62 8.18 -20.18
C LEU A 436 -3.50 7.28 -21.43
N GLY A 437 -4.60 6.80 -22.02
CA GLY A 437 -4.60 5.83 -23.13
C GLY A 437 -4.01 4.45 -22.77
N ARG A 438 -4.08 4.06 -21.48
CA ARG A 438 -3.49 2.84 -20.92
C ARG A 438 -4.54 1.81 -20.48
N PHE A 439 -5.80 2.05 -20.76
CA PHE A 439 -6.93 1.22 -20.38
C PHE A 439 -7.52 0.47 -21.57
N THR A 440 -7.93 -0.79 -21.35
CA THR A 440 -8.74 -1.57 -22.30
C THR A 440 -9.79 -2.34 -21.53
N GLU A 441 -11.05 -2.26 -21.96
CA GLU A 441 -12.13 -3.07 -21.40
C GLU A 441 -12.51 -4.19 -22.38
N ILE A 442 -12.69 -5.40 -21.83
CA ILE A 442 -13.16 -6.60 -22.54
C ILE A 442 -14.43 -7.08 -21.82
N GLY A 443 -15.59 -6.76 -22.38
CA GLY A 443 -16.88 -7.19 -21.86
C GLY A 443 -17.22 -8.61 -22.31
N LEU A 444 -17.50 -9.51 -21.34
CA LEU A 444 -17.96 -10.86 -21.63
C LEU A 444 -19.49 -10.93 -21.57
N GLY A 445 -20.12 -11.21 -22.69
CA GLY A 445 -21.52 -11.56 -22.80
C GLY A 445 -21.79 -13.02 -22.44
N ARG A 446 -23.02 -13.48 -22.66
CA ARG A 446 -23.42 -14.89 -22.60
C ARG A 446 -22.95 -15.62 -23.87
N LEU A 447 -22.74 -16.93 -23.82
CA LEU A 447 -22.43 -17.74 -24.98
C LEU A 447 -23.65 -17.89 -25.89
N GLY A 448 -23.42 -17.92 -27.19
CA GLY A 448 -24.48 -18.25 -28.13
C GLY A 448 -24.87 -19.74 -28.09
N PRO A 449 -25.99 -20.14 -28.79
CA PRO A 449 -26.43 -21.54 -28.81
C PRO A 449 -25.35 -22.50 -29.30
N ALA A 450 -24.65 -22.19 -30.39
CA ALA A 450 -23.59 -23.02 -30.97
C ALA A 450 -22.36 -23.15 -30.04
N GLU A 451 -22.02 -22.08 -29.32
CA GLU A 451 -20.91 -22.10 -28.36
C GLU A 451 -21.28 -22.89 -27.10
N THR A 452 -22.53 -22.74 -26.65
CA THR A 452 -23.09 -23.52 -25.54
C THR A 452 -23.07 -25.01 -25.87
N ALA A 453 -23.49 -25.41 -27.08
CA ALA A 453 -23.43 -26.78 -27.54
C ALA A 453 -21.97 -27.34 -27.54
N ARG A 454 -21.04 -26.59 -28.13
CA ARG A 454 -19.60 -26.96 -28.13
C ARG A 454 -19.04 -27.11 -26.69
N LEU A 455 -19.46 -26.24 -25.78
CA LEU A 455 -19.01 -26.32 -24.39
C LEU A 455 -19.60 -27.57 -23.71
N ALA A 456 -20.88 -27.83 -23.88
CA ALA A 456 -21.57 -29.00 -23.31
C ALA A 456 -20.97 -30.32 -23.81
N GLU A 457 -20.77 -30.47 -25.13
CA GLU A 457 -20.16 -31.65 -25.74
C GLU A 457 -18.74 -31.90 -25.25
N ARG A 458 -17.94 -30.84 -25.09
CA ARG A 458 -16.58 -30.98 -24.52
C ARG A 458 -16.60 -31.40 -23.04
N VAL A 459 -17.58 -30.93 -22.25
CA VAL A 459 -17.72 -31.37 -20.86
C VAL A 459 -18.23 -32.81 -20.78
N ALA A 460 -19.15 -33.21 -21.68
CA ALA A 460 -19.68 -34.59 -21.78
C ALA A 460 -18.64 -35.59 -22.33
N GLY A 461 -17.63 -35.09 -23.04
CA GLY A 461 -16.66 -35.96 -23.73
C GLY A 461 -17.18 -36.62 -25.03
N GLY A 462 -18.32 -36.16 -25.59
CA GLY A 462 -18.91 -36.67 -26.81
C GLY A 462 -20.09 -35.81 -27.28
N PRO A 463 -20.63 -36.11 -28.47
CA PRO A 463 -21.78 -35.40 -29.02
C PRO A 463 -23.04 -35.62 -28.18
N LEU A 464 -23.91 -34.60 -28.09
CA LEU A 464 -25.18 -34.59 -27.40
C LEU A 464 -26.35 -34.45 -28.35
N ASP A 465 -27.53 -34.95 -27.96
CA ASP A 465 -28.74 -34.81 -28.73
C ASP A 465 -29.17 -33.32 -28.87
N ALA A 466 -29.67 -32.95 -30.09
CA ALA A 466 -30.04 -31.56 -30.38
C ALA A 466 -31.16 -31.07 -29.42
N GLY A 467 -32.09 -31.89 -29.04
CA GLY A 467 -33.15 -31.53 -28.11
C GLY A 467 -32.67 -31.32 -26.69
N ASP A 468 -31.59 -32.03 -26.26
CA ASP A 468 -30.94 -31.81 -24.96
C ASP A 468 -30.13 -30.52 -24.96
N LEU A 469 -29.46 -30.22 -26.06
CA LEU A 469 -28.73 -28.98 -26.26
C LEU A 469 -29.65 -27.73 -26.24
N ASP A 470 -30.80 -27.79 -26.92
CA ASP A 470 -31.77 -26.69 -26.92
C ASP A 470 -32.35 -26.49 -25.51
N ARG A 471 -32.68 -27.53 -24.79
CA ARG A 471 -33.15 -27.46 -23.41
C ARG A 471 -32.03 -26.84 -22.50
N LEU A 472 -30.81 -27.35 -22.63
CA LEU A 472 -29.66 -26.84 -21.87
C LEU A 472 -29.44 -25.34 -22.12
N TYR A 473 -29.54 -24.91 -23.38
CA TYR A 473 -29.43 -23.48 -23.71
C TYR A 473 -30.59 -22.66 -23.11
N GLY A 474 -31.81 -23.15 -23.20
CA GLY A 474 -32.98 -22.51 -22.58
C GLY A 474 -32.85 -22.30 -21.06
N TYR A 475 -32.23 -23.23 -20.35
CA TYR A 475 -32.03 -23.12 -18.89
C TYR A 475 -30.78 -22.31 -18.50
N SER A 476 -29.68 -22.48 -19.24
CA SER A 476 -28.42 -21.79 -18.95
C SER A 476 -28.41 -20.36 -19.47
N GLU A 477 -29.30 -20.07 -20.46
CA GLU A 477 -29.29 -18.82 -21.23
C GLU A 477 -27.85 -18.48 -21.73
N GLY A 478 -27.04 -19.49 -22.00
CA GLY A 478 -25.66 -19.34 -22.44
C GLY A 478 -24.67 -18.93 -21.35
N ASN A 479 -24.99 -19.03 -20.05
CA ASN A 479 -24.01 -18.79 -19.00
C ASN A 479 -23.08 -20.01 -18.85
N PRO A 480 -21.76 -19.87 -19.09
CA PRO A 480 -20.83 -21.01 -19.10
C PRO A 480 -20.80 -21.81 -17.80
N LEU A 481 -20.91 -21.13 -16.64
CA LEU A 481 -20.94 -21.82 -15.36
C LEU A 481 -22.14 -22.76 -15.25
N PHE A 482 -23.29 -22.33 -15.74
CA PHE A 482 -24.52 -23.12 -15.68
C PHE A 482 -24.43 -24.33 -16.58
N VAL A 483 -23.89 -24.17 -17.77
CA VAL A 483 -23.66 -25.26 -18.72
C VAL A 483 -22.76 -26.32 -18.07
N VAL A 484 -21.61 -25.93 -17.54
CA VAL A 484 -20.64 -26.85 -16.90
C VAL A 484 -21.24 -27.55 -15.68
N GLU A 485 -21.95 -26.81 -14.82
CA GLU A 485 -22.51 -27.38 -13.59
C GLU A 485 -23.70 -28.31 -13.88
N ALA A 486 -24.54 -27.99 -14.87
CA ALA A 486 -25.64 -28.88 -15.32
C ALA A 486 -25.10 -30.19 -15.90
N MET A 487 -24.05 -30.12 -16.72
CA MET A 487 -23.42 -31.32 -17.31
C MET A 487 -22.70 -32.19 -16.26
N ARG A 488 -22.14 -31.61 -15.22
CA ARG A 488 -21.47 -32.36 -14.13
C ARG A 488 -22.45 -32.96 -13.12
N ALA A 489 -23.66 -32.43 -13.03
CA ALA A 489 -24.66 -32.88 -12.05
C ALA A 489 -25.46 -34.09 -12.50
N ASP A 490 -25.37 -34.54 -13.79
CA ASP A 490 -26.31 -35.52 -14.38
C ASP A 490 -27.75 -35.13 -14.05
N ALA A 491 -28.06 -33.84 -14.03
CA ALA A 491 -29.34 -33.34 -13.54
C ALA A 491 -30.43 -33.54 -14.60
N PRO A 492 -31.63 -34.03 -14.22
CA PRO A 492 -32.75 -34.08 -15.12
C PRO A 492 -33.09 -32.68 -15.61
N ALA A 493 -33.52 -32.57 -16.89
CA ALA A 493 -33.75 -31.33 -17.63
C ALA A 493 -34.77 -30.34 -17.03
N ASP A 494 -35.37 -30.66 -15.89
CA ASP A 494 -36.44 -29.86 -15.24
C ASP A 494 -35.98 -28.93 -14.09
N THR A 495 -34.66 -28.80 -13.83
CA THR A 495 -34.19 -28.01 -12.66
C THR A 495 -34.00 -26.54 -13.03
N ALA A 496 -35.02 -25.75 -12.80
CA ALA A 496 -35.16 -24.40 -13.30
C ALA A 496 -34.27 -23.29 -12.69
N LYS A 497 -33.31 -23.62 -11.79
CA LYS A 497 -32.39 -22.63 -11.17
C LYS A 497 -31.04 -23.23 -10.82
N VAL A 498 -29.99 -22.53 -11.19
CA VAL A 498 -28.59 -22.85 -10.85
C VAL A 498 -28.35 -23.12 -9.39
N GLN A 499 -29.02 -22.38 -8.52
CA GLN A 499 -28.95 -22.64 -7.08
C GLN A 499 -29.42 -24.04 -6.72
N ALA A 500 -30.45 -24.59 -7.42
CA ALA A 500 -30.94 -25.94 -7.20
C ALA A 500 -29.92 -27.00 -7.66
N VAL A 501 -29.22 -26.78 -8.77
CA VAL A 501 -28.15 -27.68 -9.25
C VAL A 501 -26.97 -27.71 -8.28
N ILE A 502 -26.54 -26.55 -7.81
CA ILE A 502 -25.44 -26.45 -6.82
C ILE A 502 -25.89 -27.07 -5.48
N ALA A 503 -27.11 -26.76 -5.02
CA ALA A 503 -27.67 -27.35 -3.79
C ALA A 503 -27.72 -28.88 -3.88
N GLY A 504 -28.25 -29.46 -4.99
CA GLY A 504 -28.27 -30.88 -5.22
C GLY A 504 -26.90 -31.56 -5.26
N ARG A 505 -25.86 -30.86 -5.72
CA ARG A 505 -24.46 -31.34 -5.61
C ARG A 505 -23.97 -31.39 -4.17
N LEU A 506 -24.28 -30.35 -3.37
CA LEU A 506 -23.90 -30.31 -1.96
C LEU A 506 -24.69 -31.34 -1.13
N GLU A 507 -25.96 -31.60 -1.46
CA GLU A 507 -26.80 -32.63 -0.80
C GLU A 507 -26.28 -34.06 -1.03
N ARG A 508 -25.54 -34.31 -2.13
CA ARG A 508 -24.93 -35.61 -2.42
C ARG A 508 -23.60 -35.83 -1.69
N LEU A 509 -23.11 -34.86 -0.96
CA LEU A 509 -21.90 -35.01 -0.14
C LEU A 509 -22.18 -35.90 1.08
N SER A 510 -21.17 -36.62 1.52
CA SER A 510 -21.23 -37.26 2.82
C SER A 510 -21.41 -36.23 3.95
N PRO A 511 -22.05 -36.58 5.08
CA PRO A 511 -22.22 -35.60 6.17
C PRO A 511 -20.91 -34.91 6.62
N PRO A 512 -19.76 -35.60 6.76
CA PRO A 512 -18.50 -34.95 7.06
C PRO A 512 -18.03 -34.00 5.95
N ALA A 513 -18.18 -34.34 4.67
CA ALA A 513 -17.77 -33.52 3.56
C ALA A 513 -18.67 -32.27 3.43
N ALA A 514 -19.99 -32.41 3.64
CA ALA A 514 -20.90 -31.28 3.67
C ALA A 514 -20.59 -30.31 4.83
N GLU A 515 -20.26 -30.85 6.01
CA GLU A 515 -19.85 -30.06 7.16
C GLU A 515 -18.54 -29.33 6.89
N LEU A 516 -17.54 -30.02 6.36
CA LEU A 516 -16.24 -29.45 6.02
C LEU A 516 -16.39 -28.33 4.94
N ALA A 517 -17.26 -28.56 3.94
CA ALA A 517 -17.56 -27.53 2.92
C ALA A 517 -18.15 -26.25 3.57
N GLY A 518 -19.06 -26.40 4.54
CA GLY A 518 -19.63 -25.28 5.28
C GLY A 518 -18.59 -24.55 6.12
N VAL A 519 -17.73 -25.27 6.85
CA VAL A 519 -16.63 -24.70 7.63
C VAL A 519 -15.65 -23.96 6.71
N ALA A 520 -15.21 -24.59 5.63
CA ALA A 520 -14.32 -23.98 4.64
C ALA A 520 -14.94 -22.72 4.02
N ALA A 521 -16.25 -22.75 3.73
CA ALA A 521 -16.96 -21.58 3.20
C ALA A 521 -17.01 -20.41 4.20
N ALA A 522 -17.08 -20.69 5.49
CA ALA A 522 -17.04 -19.67 6.54
C ALA A 522 -15.63 -19.12 6.77
N VAL A 523 -14.56 -19.93 6.65
CA VAL A 523 -13.18 -19.46 6.67
C VAL A 523 -12.93 -18.47 5.53
N GLY A 524 -13.48 -18.75 4.36
CA GLY A 524 -13.37 -17.88 3.21
C GLY A 524 -12.86 -18.60 1.96
N ARG A 525 -12.24 -17.84 1.05
CA ARG A 525 -11.57 -18.37 -0.13
C ARG A 525 -10.07 -18.53 0.16
N ALA A 526 -9.40 -19.40 -0.58
CA ALA A 526 -7.97 -19.66 -0.41
C ALA A 526 -7.60 -20.04 1.04
N PHE A 527 -8.38 -20.91 1.66
CA PHE A 527 -8.18 -21.31 3.04
C PHE A 527 -7.03 -22.34 3.19
N PRO A 528 -6.13 -22.16 4.15
CA PRO A 528 -5.17 -23.20 4.53
C PRO A 528 -5.91 -24.37 5.18
N ALA A 529 -5.54 -25.60 4.84
CA ALA A 529 -6.24 -26.78 5.34
C ALA A 529 -6.24 -26.90 6.87
N ASP A 530 -5.24 -26.34 7.53
CA ASP A 530 -5.08 -26.40 8.99
C ASP A 530 -6.21 -25.70 9.75
N VAL A 531 -6.74 -24.58 9.20
CA VAL A 531 -7.84 -23.85 9.84
C VAL A 531 -9.14 -24.66 9.83
N PRO A 532 -9.66 -25.16 8.69
CA PRO A 532 -10.84 -26.03 8.70
C PRO A 532 -10.63 -27.34 9.47
N ALA A 533 -9.41 -27.91 9.47
CA ALA A 533 -9.10 -29.12 10.24
C ALA A 533 -9.31 -28.87 11.73
N ARG A 534 -8.79 -27.78 12.27
CA ARG A 534 -8.93 -27.41 13.69
C ARG A 534 -10.36 -26.99 14.05
N VAL A 535 -11.05 -26.30 13.14
CA VAL A 535 -12.42 -25.80 13.36
C VAL A 535 -13.47 -26.92 13.29
N SER A 536 -13.34 -27.89 12.39
CA SER A 536 -14.27 -29.01 12.26
C SER A 536 -14.24 -29.93 13.46
N GLY A 537 -13.10 -30.02 14.14
CA GLY A 537 -12.92 -30.95 15.24
C GLY A 537 -12.92 -32.44 14.83
N PHE A 538 -12.79 -32.71 13.53
CA PHE A 538 -12.70 -34.07 13.03
C PHE A 538 -11.36 -34.70 13.41
N ASP A 539 -11.35 -36.02 13.62
CA ASP A 539 -10.10 -36.76 13.60
C ASP A 539 -9.45 -36.66 12.21
N GLU A 540 -8.16 -36.88 12.16
CA GLU A 540 -7.36 -36.73 10.94
C GLU A 540 -7.92 -37.56 9.77
N ARG A 541 -8.33 -38.77 10.04
CA ARG A 541 -8.88 -39.70 9.03
C ARG A 541 -10.18 -39.20 8.42
N THR A 542 -11.10 -38.72 9.25
CA THR A 542 -12.38 -38.16 8.81
C THR A 542 -12.18 -36.86 8.02
N PHE A 543 -11.27 -35.96 8.48
CA PHE A 543 -10.97 -34.73 7.79
C PHE A 543 -10.42 -34.98 6.41
N VAL A 544 -9.43 -35.85 6.29
CA VAL A 544 -8.80 -36.23 5.03
C VAL A 544 -9.80 -36.79 4.02
N ALA A 545 -10.63 -37.76 4.47
CA ALA A 545 -11.65 -38.38 3.62
C ALA A 545 -12.67 -37.31 3.10
N ALA A 546 -13.08 -36.39 3.97
CA ALA A 546 -14.00 -35.32 3.62
C ALA A 546 -13.37 -34.32 2.62
N LEU A 547 -12.13 -33.92 2.85
CA LEU A 547 -11.40 -33.00 1.95
C LEU A 547 -11.16 -33.64 0.57
N ASP A 548 -10.79 -34.92 0.54
CA ASP A 548 -10.61 -35.65 -0.70
C ASP A 548 -11.94 -35.82 -1.49
N GLU A 549 -13.05 -36.07 -0.79
CA GLU A 549 -14.37 -36.09 -1.44
C GLU A 549 -14.70 -34.73 -2.07
N LEU A 550 -14.47 -33.62 -1.34
CA LEU A 550 -14.70 -32.26 -1.87
C LEU A 550 -13.83 -32.00 -3.11
N TRP A 551 -12.57 -32.44 -3.08
CA TRP A 551 -11.65 -32.27 -4.18
C TRP A 551 -12.06 -33.13 -5.40
N ARG A 552 -12.32 -34.44 -5.22
CA ARG A 552 -12.75 -35.31 -6.34
C ARG A 552 -14.06 -34.88 -6.99
N ARG A 553 -14.99 -34.34 -6.20
CA ARG A 553 -16.27 -33.81 -6.74
C ARG A 553 -16.12 -32.39 -7.32
N GLY A 554 -14.91 -31.82 -7.34
CA GLY A 554 -14.65 -30.51 -7.88
C GLY A 554 -15.37 -29.38 -7.14
N ILE A 555 -15.65 -29.54 -5.85
CA ILE A 555 -16.19 -28.52 -4.96
C ILE A 555 -15.07 -27.56 -4.57
N VAL A 556 -13.90 -28.11 -4.22
CA VAL A 556 -12.67 -27.36 -3.94
C VAL A 556 -11.56 -27.72 -4.91
N ARG A 557 -10.60 -26.84 -5.06
CA ARG A 557 -9.38 -27.02 -5.88
C ARG A 557 -8.16 -26.59 -5.06
N ALA A 558 -6.99 -27.10 -5.38
CA ALA A 558 -5.74 -26.63 -4.78
C ALA A 558 -5.44 -25.19 -5.22
N HIS A 559 -5.01 -24.35 -4.27
CA HIS A 559 -4.67 -22.97 -4.47
C HIS A 559 -3.30 -22.65 -3.83
N GLY A 560 -2.23 -22.89 -4.55
CA GLY A 560 -0.87 -22.73 -4.03
C GLY A 560 -0.47 -23.80 -2.99
N PRO A 561 0.68 -23.66 -2.36
CA PRO A 561 1.20 -24.65 -1.39
C PRO A 561 0.35 -24.68 -0.12
N GLY A 562 -0.39 -25.75 0.07
CA GLY A 562 -1.11 -26.02 1.31
C GLY A 562 -2.43 -25.28 1.52
N ALA A 563 -2.92 -24.55 0.53
CA ALA A 563 -4.22 -23.89 0.56
C ALA A 563 -5.20 -24.50 -0.45
N TYR A 564 -6.47 -24.35 -0.17
CA TYR A 564 -7.58 -24.79 -1.04
C TYR A 564 -8.52 -23.62 -1.28
N ASP A 565 -9.16 -23.59 -2.45
CA ASP A 565 -10.23 -22.64 -2.77
C ASP A 565 -11.45 -23.39 -3.31
N PHE A 566 -12.62 -22.79 -3.19
CA PHE A 566 -13.79 -23.28 -3.90
C PHE A 566 -13.62 -23.12 -5.41
N SER A 567 -14.03 -24.13 -6.18
CA SER A 567 -13.98 -24.07 -7.63
C SER A 567 -14.75 -22.87 -8.19
N HIS A 568 -15.84 -22.47 -7.53
CA HIS A 568 -16.63 -21.27 -7.85
C HIS A 568 -17.22 -20.62 -6.60
N GLY A 569 -17.28 -19.26 -6.58
CA GLY A 569 -17.84 -18.50 -5.47
C GLY A 569 -19.28 -18.85 -5.12
N ARG A 570 -20.11 -19.20 -6.13
CA ARG A 570 -21.50 -19.62 -5.88
C ARG A 570 -21.62 -20.96 -5.12
N ILE A 571 -20.67 -21.88 -5.34
CA ILE A 571 -20.63 -23.15 -4.57
C ILE A 571 -20.30 -22.85 -3.12
N ARG A 572 -19.34 -21.95 -2.87
CA ARG A 572 -19.03 -21.46 -1.52
C ARG A 572 -20.26 -20.83 -0.85
N ASP A 573 -20.91 -19.90 -1.55
CA ASP A 573 -22.05 -19.18 -1.00
C ASP A 573 -23.21 -20.13 -0.66
N ALA A 574 -23.45 -21.15 -1.49
CA ALA A 574 -24.41 -22.20 -1.22
C ALA A 574 -24.01 -23.08 -0.02
N ALA A 575 -22.73 -23.50 0.06
CA ALA A 575 -22.20 -24.26 1.18
C ALA A 575 -22.29 -23.47 2.51
N TYR A 576 -21.99 -22.17 2.45
CA TYR A 576 -22.15 -21.27 3.60
C TYR A 576 -23.60 -21.12 4.04
N ALA A 577 -24.52 -20.92 3.09
CA ALA A 577 -25.96 -20.79 3.36
C ALA A 577 -26.55 -22.07 3.97
N ALA A 578 -26.02 -23.24 3.59
CA ALA A 578 -26.45 -24.52 4.12
C ALA A 578 -26.16 -24.72 5.62
N LEU A 579 -25.20 -23.94 6.19
CA LEU A 579 -24.90 -24.01 7.64
C LEU A 579 -26.04 -23.51 8.54
N GLY A 580 -26.89 -22.63 8.06
CA GLY A 580 -27.89 -21.97 8.91
C GLY A 580 -27.29 -21.00 9.95
N PRO A 581 -28.03 -19.95 10.37
CA PRO A 581 -27.49 -18.85 11.17
C PRO A 581 -26.85 -19.23 12.52
N PRO A 582 -27.42 -20.15 13.34
CA PRO A 582 -26.79 -20.50 14.61
C PRO A 582 -25.45 -21.22 14.43
N ARG A 583 -25.32 -22.02 13.37
CA ARG A 583 -24.11 -22.78 13.08
C ARG A 583 -23.06 -21.88 12.46
N GLN A 584 -23.43 -20.94 11.59
CA GLN A 584 -22.56 -19.91 11.08
C GLN A 584 -21.87 -19.14 12.20
N ARG A 585 -22.61 -18.69 13.21
CA ARG A 585 -22.05 -17.98 14.38
C ARG A 585 -21.01 -18.81 15.12
N ARG A 586 -21.31 -20.10 15.37
CA ARG A 586 -20.36 -21.00 16.05
C ARG A 586 -19.09 -21.23 15.24
N VAL A 587 -19.24 -21.44 13.94
CA VAL A 587 -18.10 -21.65 13.02
C VAL A 587 -17.24 -20.40 12.98
N HIS A 588 -17.82 -19.21 12.80
CA HIS A 588 -17.06 -17.97 12.81
C HIS A 588 -16.31 -17.74 14.12
N LEU A 589 -16.91 -18.07 15.28
CA LEU A 589 -16.23 -17.96 16.57
C LEU A 589 -15.03 -18.92 16.66
N ALA A 590 -15.18 -20.15 16.17
CA ALA A 590 -14.11 -21.12 16.16
C ALA A 590 -12.98 -20.71 15.19
N VAL A 591 -13.34 -20.21 14.00
CA VAL A 591 -12.38 -19.66 13.02
C VAL A 591 -11.62 -18.48 13.62
N ALA A 592 -12.31 -17.52 14.24
CA ALA A 592 -11.67 -16.37 14.88
C ALA A 592 -10.62 -16.79 15.91
N ARG A 593 -10.94 -17.74 16.78
CA ARG A 593 -10.00 -18.25 17.81
C ARG A 593 -8.79 -18.93 17.20
N VAL A 594 -8.99 -19.76 16.18
CA VAL A 594 -7.89 -20.44 15.49
C VAL A 594 -6.98 -19.41 14.79
N LEU A 595 -7.56 -18.42 14.12
CA LEU A 595 -6.79 -17.35 13.46
C LEU A 595 -6.06 -16.48 14.49
N GLU A 596 -6.66 -16.20 15.65
CA GLU A 596 -6.02 -15.43 16.73
C GLU A 596 -4.77 -16.15 17.27
N GLU A 597 -4.84 -17.47 17.44
CA GLU A 597 -3.69 -18.29 17.84
C GLU A 597 -2.59 -18.37 16.76
N CYS A 598 -2.97 -18.27 15.48
CA CYS A 598 -2.02 -18.29 14.36
C CYS A 598 -1.47 -16.89 13.98
N GLY A 599 -1.85 -15.84 14.70
CA GLY A 599 -1.41 -14.47 14.38
C GLY A 599 -2.10 -13.90 13.13
N GLY A 600 -3.37 -14.21 12.91
CA GLY A 600 -4.17 -13.71 11.78
C GLY A 600 -4.33 -12.19 11.76
N GLU A 601 -4.63 -11.63 10.61
CA GLU A 601 -4.79 -10.19 10.38
C GLU A 601 -5.97 -9.61 11.18
N ALA A 602 -5.77 -8.44 11.80
CA ALA A 602 -6.75 -7.86 12.72
C ALA A 602 -8.12 -7.61 12.08
N ALA A 603 -8.18 -7.16 10.82
CA ALA A 603 -9.43 -6.93 10.10
C ALA A 603 -10.20 -8.24 9.82
N ALA A 604 -9.51 -9.33 9.49
CA ALA A 604 -10.12 -10.64 9.31
C ALA A 604 -10.70 -11.16 10.64
N LEU A 605 -9.94 -11.05 11.72
CA LEU A 605 -10.39 -11.39 13.07
C LEU A 605 -11.61 -10.58 13.51
N ALA A 606 -11.60 -9.27 13.27
CA ALA A 606 -12.74 -8.38 13.55
C ALA A 606 -14.01 -8.87 12.84
N SER A 607 -13.91 -9.16 11.53
CA SER A 607 -15.04 -9.65 10.72
C SER A 607 -15.57 -11.00 11.22
N HIS A 608 -14.69 -11.93 11.60
CA HIS A 608 -15.13 -13.24 12.12
C HIS A 608 -15.80 -13.12 13.49
N TYR A 609 -15.24 -12.33 14.42
CA TYR A 609 -15.87 -12.08 15.72
C TYR A 609 -17.21 -11.36 15.59
N GLU A 610 -17.32 -10.40 14.67
CA GLU A 610 -18.58 -9.72 14.35
C GLU A 610 -19.64 -10.70 13.85
N LYS A 611 -19.33 -11.53 12.85
CA LYS A 611 -20.25 -12.55 12.31
C LYS A 611 -20.61 -13.63 13.34
N ALA A 612 -19.72 -13.90 14.30
CA ALA A 612 -19.99 -14.77 15.43
C ALA A 612 -20.96 -14.16 16.44
N GLY A 613 -21.16 -12.83 16.41
CA GLY A 613 -21.91 -12.09 17.44
C GLY A 613 -21.13 -11.90 18.74
N ALA A 614 -19.81 -12.12 18.76
CA ALA A 614 -18.91 -11.87 19.87
C ALA A 614 -18.51 -10.39 19.90
N VAL A 615 -19.48 -9.53 20.24
CA VAL A 615 -19.41 -8.07 20.04
C VAL A 615 -18.21 -7.43 20.76
N ALA A 616 -17.87 -7.85 21.97
CA ALA A 616 -16.75 -7.29 22.73
C ALA A 616 -15.39 -7.57 22.03
N ASP A 617 -15.21 -8.79 21.53
CA ASP A 617 -14.01 -9.18 20.80
C ASP A 617 -13.95 -8.50 19.43
N ALA A 618 -15.09 -8.40 18.72
CA ALA A 618 -15.19 -7.68 17.45
C ALA A 618 -14.76 -6.20 17.62
N VAL A 619 -15.25 -5.50 18.66
CA VAL A 619 -14.86 -4.11 18.96
C VAL A 619 -13.34 -4.01 19.18
N ARG A 620 -12.75 -4.91 19.97
CA ARG A 620 -11.31 -4.93 20.25
C ARG A 620 -10.49 -5.11 18.95
N TRP A 621 -10.92 -6.01 18.07
CA TRP A 621 -10.20 -6.31 16.85
C TRP A 621 -10.41 -5.25 15.76
N HIS A 622 -11.58 -4.62 15.67
CA HIS A 622 -11.78 -3.45 14.81
C HIS A 622 -10.93 -2.25 15.26
N GLU A 623 -10.80 -2.01 16.58
CA GLU A 623 -9.90 -0.98 17.11
C GLU A 623 -8.44 -1.26 16.73
N ARG A 624 -8.01 -2.52 16.79
CA ARG A 624 -6.67 -2.93 16.37
C ARG A 624 -6.45 -2.80 14.86
N ALA A 625 -7.42 -3.22 14.06
CA ALA A 625 -7.39 -3.05 12.60
C ALA A 625 -7.28 -1.57 12.20
N ALA A 626 -8.00 -0.70 12.90
CA ALA A 626 -7.87 0.74 12.71
C ALA A 626 -6.45 1.25 13.02
N GLY A 627 -5.81 0.73 14.07
CA GLY A 627 -4.42 1.06 14.40
C GLY A 627 -3.45 0.61 13.32
N GLU A 628 -3.61 -0.60 12.78
CA GLU A 628 -2.81 -1.12 11.66
C GLU A 628 -3.03 -0.28 10.38
N ALA A 629 -4.27 0.10 10.08
CA ALA A 629 -4.60 0.98 8.96
C ALA A 629 -3.99 2.39 9.12
N GLN A 630 -4.02 2.96 10.34
CA GLN A 630 -3.37 4.23 10.64
C GLN A 630 -1.85 4.15 10.46
N TRP A 631 -1.24 3.05 10.86
CA TRP A 631 0.19 2.81 10.65
C TRP A 631 0.58 2.83 9.16
N LEU A 632 -0.31 2.40 8.29
CA LEU A 632 -0.16 2.44 6.83
C LEU A 632 -0.70 3.74 6.20
N HIS A 633 -1.11 4.73 7.03
CA HIS A 633 -1.78 5.97 6.60
C HIS A 633 -3.03 5.74 5.72
N ALA A 634 -3.68 4.60 5.86
CA ALA A 634 -4.96 4.29 5.23
C ALA A 634 -6.11 4.90 6.06
N HIS A 635 -6.16 6.23 6.10
CA HIS A 635 -7.04 6.98 7.02
C HIS A 635 -8.52 6.69 6.82
N ALA A 636 -8.97 6.50 5.56
CA ALA A 636 -10.36 6.17 5.27
C ALA A 636 -10.74 4.79 5.85
N ASP A 637 -9.83 3.83 5.75
CA ASP A 637 -10.00 2.49 6.28
C ASP A 637 -10.01 2.52 7.82
N ALA A 638 -9.06 3.22 8.42
CA ALA A 638 -9.00 3.43 9.87
C ALA A 638 -10.28 4.07 10.43
N ALA A 639 -10.82 5.09 9.76
CA ALA A 639 -12.07 5.72 10.18
C ALA A 639 -13.25 4.74 10.10
N ARG A 640 -13.35 3.93 9.02
CA ARG A 640 -14.40 2.90 8.89
C ARG A 640 -14.33 1.86 9.99
N GLU A 641 -13.14 1.36 10.29
CA GLU A 641 -12.93 0.36 11.35
C GLU A 641 -13.33 0.90 12.73
N LEU A 642 -12.93 2.15 13.07
CA LEU A 642 -13.33 2.79 14.33
C LEU A 642 -14.85 3.04 14.42
N GLU A 643 -15.47 3.46 13.32
CA GLU A 643 -16.92 3.64 13.29
C GLU A 643 -17.67 2.32 13.41
N ARG A 644 -17.14 1.26 12.78
CA ARG A 644 -17.71 -0.08 12.94
C ARG A 644 -17.60 -0.56 14.38
N ALA A 645 -16.45 -0.39 15.02
CA ALA A 645 -16.25 -0.66 16.44
C ALA A 645 -17.23 0.13 17.31
N LEU A 646 -17.41 1.43 17.01
CA LEU A 646 -18.32 2.30 17.75
C LEU A 646 -19.78 1.86 17.61
N ALA A 647 -20.24 1.52 16.40
CA ALA A 647 -21.58 1.01 16.13
C ALA A 647 -21.83 -0.32 16.86
N LEU A 648 -20.87 -1.25 16.81
CA LEU A 648 -20.96 -2.53 17.53
C LEU A 648 -21.00 -2.32 19.04
N SER A 649 -20.25 -1.36 19.58
CA SER A 649 -20.23 -1.05 21.01
C SER A 649 -21.58 -0.57 21.56
N GLU A 650 -22.50 -0.08 20.71
CA GLU A 650 -23.86 0.30 21.09
C GLU A 650 -24.72 -0.93 21.45
N GLY A 651 -24.38 -2.10 20.92
CA GLY A 651 -25.03 -3.37 21.28
C GLY A 651 -24.53 -4.00 22.59
N LEU A 652 -23.49 -3.44 23.23
CA LEU A 652 -22.99 -3.93 24.51
C LEU A 652 -23.89 -3.48 25.68
N PRO A 653 -23.95 -4.23 26.78
CA PRO A 653 -24.68 -3.81 27.96
C PRO A 653 -24.27 -2.42 28.43
N PRO A 654 -25.22 -1.52 28.75
CA PRO A 654 -24.89 -0.17 29.20
C PRO A 654 -24.19 -0.23 30.54
N GLY A 655 -23.05 0.48 30.65
CA GLY A 655 -22.26 0.55 31.88
C GLY A 655 -21.00 1.40 31.70
N PRO A 656 -20.29 1.67 32.82
CA PRO A 656 -19.06 2.50 32.75
C PRO A 656 -17.99 1.93 31.82
N GLY A 657 -17.84 0.61 31.74
CA GLY A 657 -16.88 -0.05 30.84
C GLY A 657 -17.21 0.17 29.36
N THR A 658 -18.49 0.01 28.99
CA THR A 658 -18.95 0.27 27.60
C THR A 658 -18.80 1.74 27.24
N ALA A 659 -19.20 2.64 28.17
CA ALA A 659 -19.05 4.08 27.96
C ALA A 659 -17.57 4.49 27.85
N GLY A 660 -16.69 3.90 28.65
CA GLY A 660 -15.23 4.11 28.53
C GLY A 660 -14.66 3.64 27.19
N THR A 661 -15.10 2.47 26.69
CA THR A 661 -14.72 1.97 25.36
C THR A 661 -15.22 2.92 24.26
N GLN A 662 -16.46 3.38 24.31
CA GLN A 662 -17.00 4.34 23.37
C GLN A 662 -16.23 5.67 23.39
N LEU A 663 -15.87 6.17 24.57
CA LEU A 663 -15.09 7.40 24.71
C LEU A 663 -13.71 7.24 24.08
N ARG A 664 -13.03 6.10 24.31
CA ARG A 664 -11.73 5.79 23.69
C ARG A 664 -11.81 5.76 22.18
N LEU A 665 -12.81 5.09 21.61
CA LEU A 665 -13.04 5.02 20.16
C LEU A 665 -13.33 6.42 19.58
N LEU A 666 -14.18 7.21 20.24
CA LEU A 666 -14.48 8.59 19.84
C LEU A 666 -13.27 9.51 19.96
N THR A 667 -12.33 9.22 20.85
CA THR A 667 -11.06 9.95 20.98
C THR A 667 -10.06 9.59 19.87
N ALA A 668 -10.11 8.35 19.34
CA ALA A 668 -9.25 7.90 18.26
C ALA A 668 -9.73 8.36 16.86
N LEU A 669 -11.05 8.55 16.68
CA LEU A 669 -11.66 8.91 15.38
C LEU A 669 -11.20 10.26 14.79
N PRO A 670 -10.95 11.34 15.54
CA PRO A 670 -10.54 12.63 14.97
C PRO A 670 -9.30 12.56 14.08
N ALA A 671 -8.28 11.80 14.45
CA ALA A 671 -7.03 11.73 13.70
C ALA A 671 -7.23 11.27 12.23
N PRO A 672 -7.86 10.12 11.95
CA PRO A 672 -8.13 9.71 10.57
C PRO A 672 -9.15 10.60 9.85
N LEU A 673 -10.15 11.16 10.56
CA LEU A 673 -11.15 12.05 9.95
C LEU A 673 -10.55 13.37 9.47
N VAL A 674 -9.60 13.94 10.24
CA VAL A 674 -8.90 15.16 9.82
C VAL A 674 -8.14 14.94 8.52
N ALA A 675 -7.47 13.81 8.37
CA ALA A 675 -6.74 13.49 7.16
C ALA A 675 -7.66 13.35 5.92
N CYS A 676 -8.90 12.86 6.11
CA CYS A 676 -9.87 12.70 5.01
C CYS A 676 -10.69 13.97 4.73
N GLU A 677 -11.17 14.65 5.77
CA GLU A 677 -12.24 15.66 5.68
C GLU A 677 -11.86 17.02 6.29
N GLY A 678 -10.77 17.09 7.06
CA GLY A 678 -10.35 18.30 7.77
C GLY A 678 -11.10 18.55 9.09
N TYR A 679 -10.64 19.57 9.84
CA TYR A 679 -11.12 19.86 11.21
C TYR A 679 -12.56 20.39 11.30
N GLY A 680 -13.10 20.96 10.24
CA GLY A 680 -14.41 21.63 10.23
C GLY A 680 -15.56 20.78 9.71
N SER A 681 -15.36 19.49 9.39
CA SER A 681 -16.40 18.66 8.82
C SER A 681 -17.58 18.44 9.79
N ALA A 682 -18.79 18.30 9.23
CA ALA A 682 -19.98 18.02 10.02
C ALA A 682 -19.88 16.67 10.76
N ARG A 683 -19.14 15.71 10.20
CA ARG A 683 -18.87 14.39 10.80
C ARG A 683 -17.99 14.56 12.05
N MET A 684 -16.93 15.34 11.96
CA MET A 684 -16.06 15.70 13.06
C MET A 684 -16.84 16.39 14.20
N ALA A 685 -17.71 17.35 13.86
CA ALA A 685 -18.53 18.03 14.86
C ALA A 685 -19.44 17.06 15.63
N ARG A 686 -20.03 16.06 14.95
CA ARG A 686 -20.84 15.00 15.60
C ARG A 686 -20.01 14.13 16.55
N VAL A 687 -18.81 13.73 16.12
CA VAL A 687 -17.86 12.94 16.93
C VAL A 687 -17.49 13.72 18.21
N HIS A 688 -17.08 14.97 18.07
CA HIS A 688 -16.73 15.84 19.20
C HIS A 688 -17.88 16.03 20.17
N ALA A 689 -19.09 16.35 19.68
CA ALA A 689 -20.27 16.53 20.53
C ALA A 689 -20.61 15.23 21.28
N ARG A 690 -20.48 14.09 20.65
CA ARG A 690 -20.74 12.78 21.28
C ARG A 690 -19.69 12.45 22.35
N ALA A 691 -18.41 12.69 22.04
CA ALA A 691 -17.31 12.44 22.97
C ALA A 691 -17.44 13.30 24.25
N LEU A 692 -17.75 14.59 24.10
CA LEU A 692 -17.93 15.50 25.23
C LEU A 692 -19.10 15.07 26.13
N ARG A 693 -20.27 14.80 25.53
CA ARG A 693 -21.43 14.33 26.33
C ARG A 693 -21.15 13.02 27.06
N LEU A 694 -20.31 12.17 26.49
CA LEU A 694 -19.97 10.90 27.13
C LEU A 694 -18.95 11.08 28.25
N ALA A 695 -17.94 11.94 28.05
CA ALA A 695 -16.98 12.34 29.08
C ALA A 695 -17.69 12.97 30.30
N ASP A 696 -18.60 13.91 30.05
CA ASP A 696 -19.38 14.55 31.11
C ASP A 696 -20.19 13.52 31.93
N ARG A 697 -20.85 12.57 31.25
CA ARG A 697 -21.62 11.51 31.96
C ARG A 697 -20.75 10.59 32.81
N LEU A 698 -19.50 10.37 32.38
CA LEU A 698 -18.54 9.54 33.08
C LEU A 698 -17.79 10.30 34.19
N GLY A 699 -17.93 11.63 34.24
CA GLY A 699 -17.08 12.49 35.08
C GLY A 699 -15.60 12.38 34.72
N ALA A 700 -15.31 11.98 33.45
CA ALA A 700 -13.96 11.80 32.96
C ALA A 700 -13.44 13.07 32.30
N GLU A 701 -12.20 13.43 32.59
CA GLU A 701 -11.51 14.48 31.84
C GLU A 701 -11.19 14.00 30.42
N PRO A 702 -11.58 14.74 29.36
CA PRO A 702 -11.26 14.37 27.98
C PRO A 702 -9.74 14.27 27.76
N GLU A 703 -9.31 13.24 27.03
CA GLU A 703 -7.90 13.03 26.72
C GLU A 703 -7.31 14.16 25.86
N PRO A 704 -6.02 14.51 26.05
CA PRO A 704 -5.39 15.64 25.38
C PRO A 704 -5.54 15.69 23.85
N PRO A 705 -5.46 14.60 23.07
CA PRO A 705 -5.68 14.64 21.62
C PRO A 705 -7.10 15.08 21.23
N LEU A 706 -8.11 14.67 22.01
CA LEU A 706 -9.49 15.11 21.79
C LEU A 706 -9.66 16.62 22.09
N VAL A 707 -9.11 17.10 23.21
CA VAL A 707 -9.16 18.52 23.60
C VAL A 707 -8.45 19.38 22.55
N TRP A 708 -7.32 18.90 22.04
CA TRP A 708 -6.56 19.58 20.98
C TRP A 708 -7.35 19.62 19.67
N SER A 709 -7.98 18.52 19.25
CA SER A 709 -8.82 18.48 18.05
C SER A 709 -10.04 19.43 18.17
N LEU A 710 -10.64 19.51 19.38
CA LEU A 710 -11.71 20.49 19.69
C LEU A 710 -11.21 21.94 19.57
N ALA A 711 -9.99 22.22 20.05
CA ALA A 711 -9.37 23.52 19.93
C ALA A 711 -9.19 23.92 18.45
N LEU A 712 -8.68 23.02 17.61
CA LEU A 712 -8.49 23.30 16.18
C LEU A 712 -9.83 23.44 15.43
N ALA A 713 -10.83 22.66 15.78
CA ALA A 713 -12.17 22.83 15.23
C ALA A 713 -12.77 24.19 15.61
N ALA A 714 -12.59 24.64 16.86
CA ALA A 714 -13.00 25.99 17.30
C ALA A 714 -12.23 27.08 16.55
N LEU A 715 -10.92 26.92 16.36
CA LEU A 715 -10.09 27.84 15.56
C LEU A 715 -10.58 27.94 14.11
N THR A 716 -10.95 26.82 13.50
CA THR A 716 -11.48 26.77 12.13
C THR A 716 -12.81 27.52 12.01
N ARG A 717 -13.67 27.46 13.04
CA ARG A 717 -14.94 28.19 13.07
C ARG A 717 -14.82 29.65 13.56
N GLY A 718 -13.60 30.10 13.91
CA GLY A 718 -13.39 31.46 14.44
C GLY A 718 -13.90 31.67 15.87
N GLU A 719 -14.03 30.59 16.65
CA GLU A 719 -14.49 30.60 18.04
C GLU A 719 -13.29 30.76 19.00
N TRP A 720 -12.63 31.94 18.94
CA TRP A 720 -11.36 32.19 19.64
C TRP A 720 -11.41 32.00 21.15
N ALA A 721 -12.54 32.35 21.79
CA ALA A 721 -12.74 32.16 23.24
C ALA A 721 -12.73 30.67 23.59
N ALA A 722 -13.51 29.85 22.88
CA ALA A 722 -13.55 28.41 23.12
C ALA A 722 -12.18 27.74 22.84
N ALA A 723 -11.48 28.17 21.80
CA ALA A 723 -10.12 27.67 21.53
C ALA A 723 -9.15 28.01 22.68
N ASN A 724 -9.20 29.21 23.23
CA ASN A 724 -8.40 29.58 24.40
C ASN A 724 -8.74 28.76 25.64
N ASP A 725 -10.02 28.46 25.90
CA ASP A 725 -10.45 27.61 27.02
C ASP A 725 -9.91 26.19 26.89
N PHE A 726 -9.94 25.61 25.66
CA PHE A 726 -9.31 24.31 25.36
C PHE A 726 -7.78 24.38 25.53
N GLY A 727 -7.14 25.44 25.05
CA GLY A 727 -5.71 25.68 25.24
C GLY A 727 -5.33 25.76 26.75
N ALA A 728 -6.15 26.38 27.58
CA ALA A 728 -5.95 26.42 29.00
C ALA A 728 -6.04 25.02 29.65
N ARG A 729 -7.05 24.21 29.27
CA ARG A 729 -7.16 22.81 29.72
C ARG A 729 -5.94 21.99 29.36
N LEU A 730 -5.45 22.12 28.11
CA LEU A 730 -4.22 21.44 27.67
C LEU A 730 -3.02 21.84 28.49
N ARG A 731 -2.89 23.14 28.81
CA ARG A 731 -1.80 23.67 29.64
C ARG A 731 -1.85 23.15 31.06
N ASP A 732 -3.02 23.21 31.71
CA ASP A 732 -3.21 22.74 33.07
C ASP A 732 -2.93 21.23 33.19
N ARG A 733 -3.31 20.44 32.17
CA ARG A 733 -2.99 19.03 32.10
C ARG A 733 -1.48 18.83 31.90
N ALA A 734 -0.84 19.56 30.99
CA ALA A 734 0.60 19.51 30.77
C ALA A 734 1.41 19.84 32.03
N GLU A 735 0.95 20.80 32.84
CA GLU A 735 1.58 21.15 34.10
C GLU A 735 1.44 20.07 35.16
N ARG A 736 0.27 19.44 35.27
CA ARG A 736 0.03 18.31 36.19
C ARG A 736 0.87 17.07 35.83
N ASP A 737 0.97 16.76 34.55
CA ASP A 737 1.62 15.54 34.05
C ASP A 737 3.13 15.73 33.76
N GLY A 738 3.65 16.96 33.80
CA GLY A 738 5.03 17.29 33.40
C GLY A 738 5.28 17.10 31.89
N ASP A 739 4.23 17.13 31.06
CA ASP A 739 4.30 16.82 29.63
C ASP A 739 4.70 18.04 28.79
N GLN A 740 5.97 18.13 28.42
CA GLN A 740 6.51 19.25 27.63
C GLN A 740 5.97 19.29 26.20
N VAL A 741 5.65 18.14 25.58
CA VAL A 741 5.03 18.07 24.25
C VAL A 741 3.65 18.72 24.32
N LEU A 742 2.83 18.32 25.29
CA LEU A 742 1.50 18.88 25.49
C LEU A 742 1.54 20.36 25.83
N ARG A 743 2.56 20.80 26.60
CA ARG A 743 2.76 22.21 26.90
C ARG A 743 3.03 23.06 25.66
N THR A 744 3.84 22.52 24.74
CA THR A 744 4.13 23.19 23.45
C THR A 744 2.86 23.31 22.60
N GLU A 745 2.02 22.27 22.59
CA GLU A 745 0.74 22.29 21.86
C GLU A 745 -0.26 23.29 22.49
N ALA A 746 -0.30 23.44 23.80
CA ALA A 746 -1.11 24.45 24.45
C ALA A 746 -0.68 25.89 24.07
N ASP A 747 0.64 26.15 24.04
CA ASP A 747 1.17 27.43 23.59
C ASP A 747 0.87 27.67 22.08
N PHE A 748 0.91 26.63 21.24
CA PHE A 748 0.49 26.70 19.85
C PHE A 748 -0.98 27.12 19.72
N VAL A 749 -1.91 26.47 20.42
CA VAL A 749 -3.34 26.79 20.37
C VAL A 749 -3.60 28.24 20.79
N HIS A 750 -3.03 28.67 21.90
CA HIS A 750 -3.15 30.08 22.36
C HIS A 750 -2.55 31.08 21.39
N GLY A 751 -1.40 30.72 20.80
CA GLY A 751 -0.71 31.54 19.78
C GLY A 751 -1.56 31.74 18.55
N ILE A 752 -2.14 30.66 18.00
CA ILE A 752 -3.01 30.68 16.82
C ILE A 752 -4.30 31.48 17.12
N ALA A 753 -4.92 31.29 18.27
CA ALA A 753 -6.11 32.04 18.66
C ALA A 753 -5.83 33.55 18.73
N ALA A 754 -4.72 33.95 19.35
CA ALA A 754 -4.28 35.34 19.41
C ALA A 754 -3.94 35.92 18.03
N TYR A 755 -3.26 35.14 17.19
CA TYR A 755 -2.86 35.55 15.84
C TYR A 755 -4.08 35.86 14.95
N TRP A 756 -5.07 34.98 14.89
CA TRP A 756 -6.28 35.20 14.08
C TRP A 756 -7.22 36.25 14.65
N SER A 757 -7.20 36.48 15.97
CA SER A 757 -7.94 37.60 16.59
C SER A 757 -7.29 38.95 16.38
N GLY A 758 -6.05 38.99 15.87
CA GLY A 758 -5.29 40.24 15.64
C GLY A 758 -4.47 40.74 16.85
N ASP A 759 -4.37 39.97 17.93
CA ASP A 759 -3.50 40.26 19.09
C ASP A 759 -2.08 39.71 18.82
N LEU A 760 -1.36 40.40 17.96
CA LEU A 760 -0.06 39.94 17.42
C LEU A 760 1.04 39.88 18.50
N GLU A 761 1.03 40.78 19.52
CA GLU A 761 2.02 40.70 20.59
C GLU A 761 1.78 39.51 21.52
N ARG A 762 0.54 39.16 21.77
CA ARG A 762 0.20 37.94 22.51
C ARG A 762 0.56 36.71 21.70
N ALA A 763 0.25 36.66 20.40
CA ALA A 763 0.64 35.58 19.46
C ALA A 763 2.16 35.38 19.45
N ARG A 764 2.92 36.47 19.32
CA ARG A 764 4.40 36.43 19.32
C ARG A 764 4.93 35.81 20.62
N ARG A 765 4.38 36.18 21.80
CA ARG A 765 4.81 35.62 23.09
C ARG A 765 4.61 34.10 23.15
N TYR A 766 3.44 33.62 22.76
CA TYR A 766 3.13 32.19 22.78
C TYR A 766 3.95 31.41 21.75
N PHE A 767 4.07 31.91 20.51
CA PHE A 767 4.88 31.27 19.48
C PHE A 767 6.36 31.22 19.86
N THR A 768 6.91 32.30 20.42
CA THR A 768 8.29 32.30 20.92
C THR A 768 8.46 31.27 22.06
N ALA A 769 7.49 31.13 22.94
CA ALA A 769 7.52 30.12 24.01
C ALA A 769 7.48 28.71 23.45
N ALA A 770 6.62 28.46 22.47
CA ALA A 770 6.51 27.16 21.81
C ALA A 770 7.81 26.77 21.09
N VAL A 771 8.40 27.69 20.30
CA VAL A 771 9.71 27.45 19.62
C VAL A 771 10.82 27.15 20.63
N ARG A 772 10.88 27.87 21.75
CA ARG A 772 11.93 27.66 22.78
C ARG A 772 11.78 26.32 23.52
N ARG A 773 10.53 25.82 23.68
CA ARG A 773 10.24 24.55 24.35
C ARG A 773 10.34 23.37 23.44
N PHE A 774 10.26 23.57 22.15
CA PHE A 774 10.28 22.49 21.19
C PHE A 774 11.62 21.74 21.24
N GLU A 775 11.57 20.44 21.51
CA GLU A 775 12.72 19.56 21.53
C GLU A 775 12.76 18.74 20.23
N PRO A 776 13.74 18.93 19.33
CA PRO A 776 13.81 18.19 18.07
C PRO A 776 13.78 16.66 18.25
N ALA A 777 14.34 16.13 19.33
CA ALA A 777 14.30 14.70 19.68
C ALA A 777 12.86 14.17 19.92
N ARG A 778 11.91 15.06 20.29
CA ARG A 778 10.51 14.70 20.52
C ARG A 778 9.58 15.04 19.35
N ARG A 779 10.12 15.42 18.20
CA ARG A 779 9.34 15.74 16.98
C ARG A 779 8.36 14.64 16.61
N GLY A 780 8.80 13.37 16.66
CA GLY A 780 7.95 12.21 16.40
C GLY A 780 6.72 12.13 17.31
N ALA A 781 6.85 12.55 18.57
CA ALA A 781 5.74 12.56 19.52
C ALA A 781 4.67 13.61 19.18
N HIS A 782 5.06 14.79 18.66
CA HIS A 782 4.11 15.80 18.15
C HIS A 782 3.34 15.26 16.95
N VAL A 783 4.03 14.69 15.97
CA VAL A 783 3.40 14.11 14.77
C VAL A 783 2.48 12.95 15.12
N LEU A 784 2.92 12.04 15.98
CA LEU A 784 2.14 10.84 16.33
C LEU A 784 0.88 11.19 17.14
N ARG A 785 0.98 12.12 18.11
CA ARG A 785 -0.14 12.46 19.02
C ARG A 785 -1.10 13.49 18.44
N PHE A 786 -0.60 14.42 17.62
CA PHE A 786 -1.35 15.62 17.17
C PHE A 786 -1.38 15.78 15.64
N GLY A 787 -0.72 14.91 14.88
CA GLY A 787 -0.80 14.89 13.42
C GLY A 787 -0.05 16.03 12.72
N GLN A 788 0.84 16.77 13.42
CA GLN A 788 1.59 17.88 12.83
C GLN A 788 2.98 18.06 13.43
N ASP A 789 3.90 18.62 12.63
CA ASP A 789 5.18 19.12 13.11
C ASP A 789 5.00 20.57 13.58
N THR A 790 4.79 20.74 14.87
CA THR A 790 4.42 22.00 15.47
C THR A 790 5.50 23.07 15.33
N GLU A 791 6.79 22.69 15.31
CA GLU A 791 7.88 23.65 15.11
C GLU A 791 7.73 24.41 13.79
N LEU A 792 7.48 23.70 12.69
CA LEU A 792 7.36 24.29 11.35
C LEU A 792 6.24 25.33 11.29
N ILE A 793 5.06 24.92 11.81
CA ILE A 793 3.87 25.78 11.75
C ILE A 793 4.04 27.01 12.64
N VAL A 794 4.59 26.82 13.84
CA VAL A 794 4.78 27.94 14.81
C VAL A 794 5.82 28.94 14.32
N ARG A 795 6.97 28.49 13.81
CA ARG A 795 8.01 29.40 13.31
C ARG A 795 7.51 30.29 12.18
N LEU A 796 6.74 29.72 11.27
CA LEU A 796 6.23 30.49 10.14
C LEU A 796 5.15 31.49 10.56
N ARG A 797 4.27 31.13 11.51
CA ARG A 797 3.32 32.06 12.11
C ARG A 797 4.01 33.15 12.90
N LEU A 798 5.08 32.81 13.63
CA LEU A 798 5.92 33.78 14.32
C LEU A 798 6.58 34.76 13.35
N ALA A 799 7.14 34.23 12.24
CA ALA A 799 7.75 35.06 11.20
C ALA A 799 6.76 36.10 10.64
N HIS A 800 5.56 35.67 10.25
CA HIS A 800 4.54 36.58 9.72
C HIS A 800 4.06 37.59 10.79
N ALA A 801 3.85 37.16 12.04
CA ALA A 801 3.49 38.06 13.14
C ALA A 801 4.59 39.10 13.41
N LEU A 802 5.87 38.71 13.39
CA LEU A 802 7.01 39.61 13.55
C LEU A 802 7.08 40.64 12.40
N TRP A 803 6.85 40.21 11.17
CA TRP A 803 6.81 41.13 10.03
C TRP A 803 5.68 42.17 10.17
N LEU A 804 4.47 41.69 10.50
CA LEU A 804 3.33 42.61 10.73
C LEU A 804 3.64 43.62 11.86
N LEU A 805 4.35 43.23 12.91
CA LEU A 805 4.81 44.09 14.02
C LEU A 805 5.99 45.03 13.61
N GLY A 806 6.47 44.95 12.37
CA GLY A 806 7.59 45.78 11.87
C GLY A 806 8.98 45.29 12.29
N ARG A 807 9.10 44.00 12.72
CA ARG A 807 10.36 43.36 13.14
C ARG A 807 10.93 42.48 12.01
N GLY A 808 11.20 43.09 10.84
CA GLY A 808 11.55 42.42 9.60
C GLY A 808 12.75 41.45 9.71
N VAL A 809 13.86 41.88 10.34
CA VAL A 809 15.07 41.03 10.49
C VAL A 809 14.80 39.76 11.28
N GLU A 810 13.99 39.84 12.34
CA GLU A 810 13.63 38.67 13.14
C GLU A 810 12.64 37.80 12.40
N ALA A 811 11.70 38.42 11.66
CA ALA A 811 10.77 37.71 10.81
C ALA A 811 11.50 36.84 9.75
N ASP A 812 12.49 37.39 9.07
CA ASP A 812 13.27 36.69 8.06
C ASP A 812 14.05 35.50 8.66
N ARG A 813 14.63 35.69 9.86
CA ARG A 813 15.34 34.59 10.55
C ARG A 813 14.41 33.41 10.87
N GLU A 814 13.23 33.68 11.40
CA GLU A 814 12.27 32.61 11.74
C GLU A 814 11.70 31.93 10.49
N ARG A 815 11.42 32.70 9.41
CA ARG A 815 11.00 32.15 8.12
C ARG A 815 12.07 31.23 7.55
N ASP A 816 13.32 31.70 7.46
CA ASP A 816 14.43 30.94 6.89
C ASP A 816 14.74 29.69 7.72
N ALA A 817 14.62 29.78 9.06
CA ALA A 817 14.72 28.62 9.92
C ALA A 817 13.59 27.60 9.68
N ALA A 818 12.34 28.07 9.52
CA ALA A 818 11.21 27.18 9.18
C ALA A 818 11.43 26.47 7.84
N LEU A 819 11.88 27.21 6.80
CA LEU A 819 12.13 26.65 5.48
C LEU A 819 13.28 25.64 5.49
N ALA A 820 14.35 25.89 6.25
CA ALA A 820 15.47 24.97 6.41
C ALA A 820 15.03 23.66 7.12
N VAL A 821 14.23 23.77 8.18
CA VAL A 821 13.66 22.59 8.86
C VAL A 821 12.71 21.84 7.93
N ALA A 822 11.90 22.55 7.12
CA ALA A 822 10.97 21.93 6.17
C ALA A 822 11.71 21.11 5.11
N GLN A 823 12.84 21.54 4.62
CA GLN A 823 13.67 20.79 3.65
C GLN A 823 14.17 19.47 4.21
N GLY A 824 14.44 19.41 5.51
CA GLY A 824 14.85 18.18 6.21
C GLY A 824 13.69 17.37 6.83
N SER A 825 12.48 17.91 6.87
CA SER A 825 11.32 17.26 7.49
C SER A 825 10.78 16.16 6.60
N THR A 826 10.47 15.03 7.21
CA THR A 826 9.82 13.88 6.53
C THR A 826 8.29 14.00 6.53
N HIS A 827 7.68 14.90 7.32
CA HIS A 827 6.24 15.06 7.44
C HIS A 827 5.68 15.99 6.35
N ALA A 828 5.15 15.41 5.26
CA ALA A 828 4.71 16.17 4.07
C ALA A 828 3.59 17.18 4.34
N TYR A 829 2.59 16.82 5.16
CA TYR A 829 1.53 17.76 5.50
C TYR A 829 2.10 19.04 6.14
N SER A 830 3.00 18.91 7.12
CA SER A 830 3.63 20.07 7.74
C SER A 830 4.53 20.84 6.78
N ARG A 831 5.24 20.16 5.85
CA ARG A 831 5.99 20.83 4.78
C ARG A 831 5.05 21.61 3.85
N ALA A 832 3.98 20.98 3.37
CA ALA A 832 3.00 21.64 2.49
C ALA A 832 2.37 22.86 3.16
N VAL A 833 1.97 22.74 4.44
CA VAL A 833 1.46 23.86 5.25
C VAL A 833 2.52 24.95 5.41
N THR A 834 3.81 24.60 5.53
CA THR A 834 4.91 25.56 5.59
C THR A 834 5.03 26.34 4.28
N TRP A 835 5.07 25.67 3.13
CA TRP A 835 5.11 26.33 1.83
C TRP A 835 3.88 27.22 1.58
N LEU A 836 2.69 26.73 1.96
CA LEU A 836 1.43 27.48 1.86
C LEU A 836 1.53 28.82 2.60
N TRP A 837 1.95 28.79 3.85
CA TRP A 837 1.99 30.01 4.67
C TRP A 837 3.20 30.89 4.36
N ALA A 838 4.28 30.34 3.82
CA ALA A 838 5.37 31.12 3.24
C ALA A 838 4.91 31.88 1.98
N ALA A 839 4.03 31.26 1.18
CA ALA A 839 3.41 31.93 0.04
C ALA A 839 2.48 33.10 0.48
N VAL A 840 1.67 32.90 1.53
CA VAL A 840 0.83 33.95 2.11
C VAL A 840 1.68 35.11 2.64
N ASP A 841 2.75 34.82 3.39
CA ASP A 841 3.72 35.83 3.88
C ASP A 841 4.32 36.63 2.71
N ALA A 842 4.69 35.96 1.62
CA ALA A 842 5.25 36.60 0.45
C ALA A 842 4.25 37.56 -0.27
N VAL A 843 2.97 37.16 -0.39
CA VAL A 843 1.91 38.01 -0.93
C VAL A 843 1.70 39.24 -0.04
N ASP A 844 1.61 39.04 1.26
CA ASP A 844 1.41 40.16 2.19
C ASP A 844 2.60 41.13 2.18
N ARG A 845 3.82 40.65 1.89
CA ARG A 845 5.02 41.49 1.70
C ARG A 845 5.07 42.17 0.32
N GLY A 846 4.30 41.72 -0.66
CA GLY A 846 4.37 42.13 -2.06
C GLY A 846 5.59 41.60 -2.80
N ASP A 847 6.10 40.42 -2.38
CA ASP A 847 7.25 39.75 -2.99
C ASP A 847 6.81 38.62 -3.93
N ASP A 848 6.49 38.99 -5.17
CA ASP A 848 6.05 38.06 -6.22
C ASP A 848 7.09 36.96 -6.52
N ALA A 849 8.38 37.26 -6.37
CA ALA A 849 9.45 36.31 -6.68
C ALA A 849 9.47 35.18 -5.62
N GLN A 850 9.39 35.50 -4.34
CA GLN A 850 9.28 34.56 -3.24
C GLN A 850 7.95 33.80 -3.31
N PHE A 851 6.84 34.45 -3.63
CA PHE A 851 5.55 33.80 -3.81
C PHE A 851 5.64 32.68 -4.87
N ARG A 852 6.14 32.99 -6.07
CA ARG A 852 6.33 31.98 -7.14
C ARG A 852 7.25 30.82 -6.71
N ARG A 853 8.28 31.13 -5.93
CA ARG A 853 9.21 30.11 -5.39
C ARG A 853 8.50 29.19 -4.41
N HIS A 854 7.70 29.73 -3.49
CA HIS A 854 7.01 28.96 -2.48
C HIS A 854 5.87 28.12 -3.06
N VAL A 855 5.14 28.64 -4.05
CA VAL A 855 4.13 27.86 -4.78
C VAL A 855 4.77 26.68 -5.50
N ARG A 856 5.91 26.86 -6.18
CA ARG A 856 6.65 25.72 -6.76
C ARG A 856 7.13 24.69 -5.73
N GLY A 857 7.52 25.14 -4.54
CA GLY A 857 7.85 24.25 -3.43
C GLY A 857 6.64 23.43 -2.96
N LEU A 858 5.47 24.08 -2.90
CA LEU A 858 4.21 23.43 -2.58
C LEU A 858 3.81 22.40 -3.65
N GLU A 859 3.88 22.75 -4.93
CA GLU A 859 3.60 21.86 -6.07
C GLU A 859 4.52 20.62 -6.08
N ALA A 860 5.79 20.79 -5.75
CA ALA A 860 6.76 19.69 -5.71
C ALA A 860 6.51 18.69 -4.56
N ASP A 861 5.87 19.16 -3.49
CA ASP A 861 5.53 18.34 -2.30
C ASP A 861 4.12 17.71 -2.38
N LEU A 862 3.30 18.09 -3.36
CA LEU A 862 1.93 17.59 -3.51
C LEU A 862 1.84 16.54 -4.60
N ASP A 863 1.07 15.50 -4.33
CA ASP A 863 0.58 14.52 -5.29
C ASP A 863 -0.92 14.72 -5.54
N GLU A 864 -1.47 14.03 -6.54
CA GLU A 864 -2.88 14.14 -6.97
C GLU A 864 -3.87 13.79 -5.85
N ASP A 865 -3.43 13.04 -4.85
CA ASP A 865 -4.22 12.60 -3.71
C ASP A 865 -4.08 13.50 -2.46
N ALA A 866 -3.47 14.67 -2.60
CA ALA A 866 -3.30 15.60 -1.47
C ALA A 866 -4.66 15.95 -0.83
N PRO A 867 -4.73 16.07 0.51
CA PRO A 867 -5.96 16.47 1.19
C PRO A 867 -6.53 17.79 0.65
N ARG A 868 -7.85 17.91 0.52
CA ARG A 868 -8.51 19.12 -0.01
C ARG A 868 -8.05 20.41 0.67
N GLN A 869 -7.75 20.34 1.97
CA GLN A 869 -7.25 21.48 2.78
C GLN A 869 -5.86 22.00 2.36
N VAL A 870 -5.14 21.27 1.51
CA VAL A 870 -3.87 21.69 0.89
C VAL A 870 -4.04 21.91 -0.61
N ARG A 871 -4.83 21.07 -1.29
CA ARG A 871 -5.08 21.17 -2.74
C ARG A 871 -5.84 22.44 -3.12
N VAL A 872 -6.92 22.79 -2.39
CA VAL A 872 -7.69 24.00 -2.68
C VAL A 872 -6.85 25.28 -2.54
N PRO A 873 -6.03 25.47 -1.49
CA PRO A 873 -5.05 26.57 -1.47
C PRO A 873 -4.05 26.57 -2.63
N MET A 874 -3.61 25.43 -3.09
CA MET A 874 -2.72 25.34 -4.26
C MET A 874 -3.43 25.84 -5.54
N GLU A 875 -4.66 25.41 -5.77
CA GLU A 875 -5.50 25.89 -6.87
C GLU A 875 -5.74 27.40 -6.75
N LEU A 876 -6.00 27.90 -5.54
CA LEU A 876 -6.13 29.33 -5.23
C LEU A 876 -4.88 30.11 -5.62
N PHE A 877 -3.69 29.61 -5.28
CA PHE A 877 -2.42 30.22 -5.65
C PHE A 877 -2.13 30.13 -7.15
N GLY A 878 -2.53 29.05 -7.80
CA GLY A 878 -2.49 28.89 -9.26
C GLY A 878 -3.32 29.97 -9.96
N GLY A 879 -4.55 30.21 -9.51
CA GLY A 879 -5.39 31.29 -10.01
C GLY A 879 -4.78 32.68 -9.80
N TYR A 880 -4.08 32.90 -8.67
CA TYR A 880 -3.38 34.16 -8.43
C TYR A 880 -2.13 34.30 -9.33
N LEU A 881 -1.40 33.23 -9.61
CA LEU A 881 -0.30 33.18 -10.58
C LEU A 881 -0.78 33.50 -12.01
N ASP A 882 -1.98 33.04 -12.38
CA ASP A 882 -2.59 33.37 -13.67
C ASP A 882 -2.82 34.88 -13.81
N LEU A 883 -3.31 35.52 -12.76
CA LEU A 883 -3.46 36.97 -12.72
C LEU A 883 -2.11 37.71 -12.88
N LEU A 884 -1.09 37.32 -12.12
CA LEU A 884 0.26 37.87 -12.22
C LEU A 884 0.92 37.62 -13.58
N ALA A 885 0.41 36.65 -14.35
CA ALA A 885 0.83 36.37 -15.72
C ALA A 885 -0.05 37.07 -16.79
N GLY A 886 -1.03 37.91 -16.38
CA GLY A 886 -1.94 38.64 -17.28
C GLY A 886 -3.15 37.79 -17.75
N ARG A 887 -3.34 36.57 -17.26
CA ARG A 887 -4.50 35.71 -17.58
C ARG A 887 -5.66 36.02 -16.62
N THR A 888 -6.25 37.19 -16.77
CA THR A 888 -7.19 37.74 -15.80
C THR A 888 -8.49 36.94 -15.67
N GLY A 889 -9.12 36.54 -16.80
CA GLY A 889 -10.40 35.80 -16.76
C GLY A 889 -10.32 34.44 -16.07
N PRO A 890 -9.41 33.52 -16.50
CA PRO A 890 -9.19 32.23 -15.84
C PRO A 890 -8.79 32.39 -14.37
N GLY A 891 -7.88 33.32 -14.05
CA GLY A 891 -7.41 33.59 -12.70
C GLY A 891 -8.55 33.96 -11.75
N LEU A 892 -9.38 34.95 -12.14
CA LEU A 892 -10.54 35.36 -11.33
C LEU A 892 -11.56 34.22 -11.14
N ALA A 893 -11.84 33.46 -12.21
CA ALA A 893 -12.78 32.34 -12.13
C ALA A 893 -12.30 31.28 -11.13
N CYS A 894 -11.00 30.94 -11.16
CA CYS A 894 -10.38 30.03 -10.22
C CYS A 894 -10.45 30.55 -8.78
N LEU A 895 -10.06 31.79 -8.54
CA LEU A 895 -10.06 32.39 -7.21
C LEU A 895 -11.48 32.47 -6.60
N ARG A 896 -12.50 32.84 -7.40
CA ARG A 896 -13.91 32.82 -6.96
C ARG A 896 -14.34 31.43 -6.56
N HIS A 897 -14.09 30.41 -7.41
CA HIS A 897 -14.44 29.02 -7.15
C HIS A 897 -13.78 28.49 -5.87
N CYS A 898 -12.46 28.67 -5.72
CA CYS A 898 -11.73 28.22 -4.52
C CYS A 898 -12.23 28.92 -3.25
N ARG A 899 -12.51 30.24 -3.31
CA ARG A 899 -13.07 30.97 -2.16
C ARG A 899 -14.42 30.38 -1.74
N ASP A 900 -15.30 30.13 -2.71
CA ASP A 900 -16.62 29.55 -2.43
C ASP A 900 -16.51 28.18 -1.75
N GLN A 901 -15.62 27.31 -2.21
CA GLN A 901 -15.34 26.03 -1.56
C GLN A 901 -14.87 26.21 -0.10
N VAL A 902 -13.94 27.15 0.15
CA VAL A 902 -13.38 27.38 1.48
C VAL A 902 -14.41 27.97 2.43
N VAL A 903 -15.22 28.92 1.95
CA VAL A 903 -16.25 29.60 2.78
C VAL A 903 -17.39 28.67 3.11
N HIS A 904 -17.83 27.80 2.19
CA HIS A 904 -18.88 26.82 2.40
C HIS A 904 -18.41 25.54 3.14
N GLY A 905 -17.15 25.49 3.56
CA GLY A 905 -16.61 24.40 4.41
C GLY A 905 -16.21 23.14 3.69
N GLU A 906 -16.00 23.19 2.39
CA GLU A 906 -15.50 22.05 1.61
C GLU A 906 -14.00 21.79 1.79
N ALA A 907 -13.23 22.82 2.21
CA ALA A 907 -11.81 22.74 2.55
C ALA A 907 -11.52 23.47 3.87
N PRO A 908 -12.06 22.99 5.00
CA PRO A 908 -11.99 23.72 6.26
C PRO A 908 -10.58 23.68 6.87
N ALA A 909 -9.94 24.84 6.96
CA ALA A 909 -8.67 25.02 7.68
C ALA A 909 -8.65 26.39 8.37
N PRO A 910 -7.99 26.50 9.58
CA PRO A 910 -7.94 27.75 10.32
C PRO A 910 -7.34 28.89 9.47
N GLY A 911 -8.11 29.98 9.30
CA GLY A 911 -7.68 31.20 8.58
C GLY A 911 -7.72 31.15 7.05
N LEU A 912 -7.98 30.00 6.44
CA LEU A 912 -8.03 29.85 4.98
C LEU A 912 -9.13 30.71 4.30
N PRO A 913 -10.35 30.89 4.89
CA PRO A 913 -11.34 31.84 4.37
C PRO A 913 -10.83 33.28 4.27
N GLY A 914 -10.05 33.72 5.25
CA GLY A 914 -9.41 35.03 5.24
C GLY A 914 -8.36 35.19 4.14
N VAL A 915 -7.50 34.17 3.93
CA VAL A 915 -6.51 34.14 2.85
C VAL A 915 -7.20 34.21 1.48
N ALA A 916 -8.21 33.39 1.24
CA ALA A 916 -8.91 33.37 -0.05
C ALA A 916 -9.61 34.70 -0.33
N THR A 917 -10.24 35.31 0.68
CA THR A 917 -10.86 36.63 0.56
C THR A 917 -9.81 37.70 0.30
N ARG A 918 -8.66 37.69 1.01
CA ARG A 918 -7.56 38.63 0.83
C ARG A 918 -6.99 38.57 -0.60
N LEU A 919 -6.72 37.37 -1.12
CA LEU A 919 -6.20 37.18 -2.46
C LEU A 919 -7.21 37.59 -3.53
N LEU A 920 -8.48 37.32 -3.35
CA LEU A 920 -9.53 37.71 -4.31
C LEU A 920 -9.75 39.25 -4.34
N LEU A 921 -9.62 39.94 -3.19
CA LEU A 921 -9.65 41.40 -3.14
C LEU A 921 -8.46 42.02 -3.90
N GLU A 922 -7.26 41.48 -3.73
CA GLU A 922 -6.10 41.90 -4.51
C GLU A 922 -6.31 41.63 -6.01
N ALA A 923 -6.86 40.49 -6.34
CA ALA A 923 -7.18 40.08 -7.69
C ALA A 923 -8.17 41.06 -8.37
N TYR A 924 -9.22 41.49 -7.67
CA TYR A 924 -10.13 42.52 -8.18
C TYR A 924 -9.47 43.87 -8.37
N SER A 925 -8.49 44.21 -7.49
CA SER A 925 -7.68 45.44 -7.69
C SER A 925 -6.82 45.33 -8.93
N LEU A 926 -6.14 44.23 -9.17
CA LEU A 926 -5.29 43.98 -10.34
C LEU A 926 -6.10 43.90 -11.65
N ALA A 927 -7.29 43.33 -11.58
CA ALA A 927 -8.20 43.15 -12.72
C ALA A 927 -9.01 44.40 -13.06
N ALA A 928 -8.89 45.50 -12.29
CA ALA A 928 -9.70 46.70 -12.40
C ALA A 928 -11.23 46.46 -12.35
N GLU A 929 -11.65 45.54 -11.44
CA GLU A 929 -13.07 45.23 -11.13
C GLU A 929 -13.51 45.86 -9.78
N PRO A 930 -13.56 47.20 -9.63
CA PRO A 930 -13.74 47.86 -8.34
C PRO A 930 -15.12 47.59 -7.73
N ALA A 931 -16.19 47.39 -8.50
CA ALA A 931 -17.52 47.14 -8.00
C ALA A 931 -17.60 45.75 -7.29
N ALA A 932 -17.02 44.73 -7.90
CA ALA A 932 -16.93 43.39 -7.30
C ALA A 932 -16.03 43.40 -6.05
N GLY A 933 -14.89 44.13 -6.14
CA GLY A 933 -13.98 44.30 -5.01
C GLY A 933 -14.62 45.01 -3.83
N LEU A 934 -15.41 46.04 -4.05
CA LEU A 934 -16.13 46.77 -3.00
C LEU A 934 -17.16 45.87 -2.32
N ALA A 935 -17.98 45.15 -3.08
CA ALA A 935 -18.97 44.23 -2.54
C ALA A 935 -18.34 43.16 -1.68
N LEU A 936 -17.22 42.56 -2.12
CA LEU A 936 -16.48 41.56 -1.35
C LEU A 936 -15.85 42.14 -0.06
N ALA A 937 -15.32 43.37 -0.12
CA ALA A 937 -14.76 44.05 1.05
C ALA A 937 -15.85 44.33 2.10
N ASP A 938 -17.06 44.77 1.68
CA ASP A 938 -18.21 44.99 2.54
C ASP A 938 -18.67 43.68 3.20
N GLU A 939 -18.76 42.61 2.43
CA GLU A 939 -19.08 41.25 2.93
C GLU A 939 -18.06 40.83 4.01
N ALA A 940 -16.75 40.91 3.69
CA ALA A 940 -15.68 40.51 4.59
C ALA A 940 -15.67 41.28 5.91
N LEU A 941 -15.89 42.58 5.86
CA LEU A 941 -15.98 43.43 7.05
C LEU A 941 -17.24 43.18 7.87
N GLY A 942 -18.35 42.77 7.21
CA GLY A 942 -19.61 42.41 7.85
C GLY A 942 -19.59 41.05 8.57
N MET A 943 -18.87 40.07 8.06
CA MET A 943 -18.76 38.72 8.64
C MET A 943 -18.01 38.70 10.00
N GLY A 944 -17.22 39.67 10.33
CA GLY A 944 -16.58 39.90 11.63
C GLY A 944 -15.60 38.87 12.16
N ARG A 945 -15.62 37.62 11.70
CA ARG A 945 -14.89 36.49 12.30
C ARG A 945 -13.66 35.97 11.53
N GLY A 946 -13.62 36.09 10.21
CA GLY A 946 -12.56 35.47 9.40
C GLY A 946 -11.45 36.41 8.90
N ALA A 947 -11.68 37.73 8.97
CA ALA A 947 -10.83 38.71 8.30
C ALA A 947 -10.13 39.69 9.27
N ARG A 948 -10.19 39.46 10.60
CA ARG A 948 -9.63 40.41 11.57
C ARG A 948 -8.14 40.69 11.37
N LEU A 949 -7.34 39.69 11.06
CA LEU A 949 -5.90 39.87 10.82
C LEU A 949 -5.64 40.85 9.68
N TRP A 950 -6.44 40.82 8.61
CA TRP A 950 -6.31 41.67 7.43
C TRP A 950 -7.30 42.83 7.41
N GLU A 951 -7.97 43.16 8.53
CA GLU A 951 -8.95 44.27 8.57
C GLU A 951 -8.38 45.59 7.99
N ALA A 952 -7.16 45.93 8.37
CA ALA A 952 -6.50 47.15 7.89
C ALA A 952 -6.31 47.13 6.36
N GLU A 953 -5.87 46.02 5.81
CA GLU A 953 -5.60 45.88 4.37
C GLU A 953 -6.92 45.77 3.57
N ILE A 954 -7.91 45.08 4.05
CA ILE A 954 -9.24 45.02 3.45
C ILE A 954 -9.84 46.43 3.36
N ARG A 955 -9.76 47.23 4.44
CA ARG A 955 -10.21 48.62 4.45
C ARG A 955 -9.41 49.50 3.49
N ARG A 956 -8.09 49.32 3.36
CA ARG A 956 -7.24 49.99 2.40
C ARG A 956 -7.70 49.72 0.96
N LEU A 957 -7.89 48.44 0.62
CA LEU A 957 -8.38 48.02 -0.71
C LEU A 957 -9.79 48.56 -0.98
N ARG A 958 -10.68 48.50 0.04
CA ARG A 958 -12.01 49.09 -0.03
C ARG A 958 -11.97 50.56 -0.40
N ALA A 959 -11.07 51.35 0.24
CA ALA A 959 -10.86 52.76 -0.09
C ALA A 959 -10.35 52.93 -1.52
N THR A 960 -9.49 52.04 -2.01
CA THR A 960 -9.03 52.03 -3.40
C THR A 960 -10.18 51.79 -4.37
N PHE A 961 -11.08 50.85 -4.09
CA PHE A 961 -12.28 50.57 -4.88
C PHE A 961 -13.26 51.73 -4.88
N LEU A 962 -13.51 52.37 -3.73
CA LEU A 962 -14.32 53.55 -3.60
C LEU A 962 -13.79 54.69 -4.48
N ALA A 963 -12.47 54.93 -4.44
CA ALA A 963 -11.82 55.93 -5.29
C ALA A 963 -11.97 55.62 -6.78
N ALA A 964 -11.78 54.37 -7.19
CA ALA A 964 -11.94 53.93 -8.58
C ALA A 964 -13.39 54.05 -9.09
N LEU A 965 -14.39 53.95 -8.20
CA LEU A 965 -15.82 54.15 -8.50
C LEU A 965 -16.25 55.61 -8.42
N GLY A 966 -15.34 56.56 -8.16
CA GLY A 966 -15.63 57.97 -8.11
C GLY A 966 -16.32 58.46 -6.82
N ALA A 967 -16.15 57.75 -5.73
CA ALA A 967 -16.64 58.15 -4.42
C ALA A 967 -15.99 59.48 -3.97
N PRO A 968 -16.70 60.32 -3.18
CA PRO A 968 -16.13 61.58 -2.68
C PRO A 968 -14.83 61.36 -1.91
N ASP A 969 -13.84 62.27 -2.11
CA ASP A 969 -12.52 62.19 -1.45
C ASP A 969 -12.61 62.08 0.07
N GLY A 970 -13.59 62.77 0.68
CA GLY A 970 -13.83 62.69 2.13
C GLY A 970 -14.26 61.33 2.61
N GLU A 971 -14.99 60.56 1.81
CA GLU A 971 -15.39 59.14 2.10
C GLU A 971 -14.21 58.21 2.02
N VAL A 972 -13.41 58.32 0.93
CA VAL A 972 -12.19 57.51 0.75
C VAL A 972 -11.18 57.77 1.87
N ASP A 973 -10.97 59.03 2.22
CA ASP A 973 -10.07 59.42 3.32
C ASP A 973 -10.58 58.93 4.70
N ALA A 974 -11.88 58.93 4.92
CA ALA A 974 -12.48 58.38 6.13
C ALA A 974 -12.23 56.86 6.25
N GLU A 975 -12.33 56.14 5.14
CA GLU A 975 -12.07 54.71 5.14
C GLU A 975 -10.58 54.38 5.35
N LEU A 976 -9.65 55.16 4.73
CA LEU A 976 -8.22 55.05 4.99
C LEU A 976 -7.85 55.36 6.44
N ARG A 977 -8.51 56.32 7.09
CA ARG A 977 -8.35 56.60 8.54
C ARG A 977 -8.84 55.41 9.39
N ARG A 978 -9.94 54.75 9.01
CA ARG A 978 -10.42 53.51 9.66
C ARG A 978 -9.40 52.38 9.48
N ALA A 979 -8.82 52.23 8.27
CA ALA A 979 -7.75 51.26 8.01
C ALA A 979 -6.54 51.52 8.91
N LEU A 980 -6.11 52.76 9.03
CA LEU A 980 -5.00 53.18 9.90
C LEU A 980 -5.28 52.90 11.38
N ALA A 981 -6.52 53.18 11.85
CA ALA A 981 -6.95 52.87 13.21
C ALA A 981 -6.96 51.38 13.48
N ALA A 982 -7.36 50.56 12.48
CA ALA A 982 -7.33 49.09 12.60
C ALA A 982 -5.89 48.57 12.73
N ALA A 983 -4.97 49.03 11.86
CA ALA A 983 -3.56 48.67 11.93
C ALA A 983 -2.93 49.02 13.30
N ARG A 984 -3.21 50.17 13.80
CA ARG A 984 -2.70 50.67 15.12
C ARG A 984 -3.25 49.84 16.30
N ARG A 985 -4.55 49.52 16.30
CA ARG A 985 -5.16 48.68 17.34
C ARG A 985 -4.50 47.32 17.41
N GLN A 986 -4.11 46.77 16.27
CA GLN A 986 -3.49 45.44 16.16
C GLN A 986 -1.95 45.46 16.21
N GLY A 987 -1.35 46.65 16.32
CA GLY A 987 0.10 46.85 16.31
C GLY A 987 0.77 46.52 14.98
N GLN A 988 0.03 46.52 13.85
CA GLN A 988 0.49 46.14 12.52
C GLN A 988 1.26 47.26 11.84
N ARG A 989 2.51 47.47 12.20
CA ARG A 989 3.35 48.51 11.63
C ARG A 989 3.52 48.40 10.10
N ALA A 990 3.66 47.19 9.58
CA ALA A 990 3.77 46.98 8.14
C ALA A 990 2.53 47.47 7.38
N PHE A 991 1.33 47.18 7.84
CA PHE A 991 0.09 47.67 7.22
C PHE A 991 -0.14 49.17 7.52
N GLU A 992 0.26 49.65 8.70
CA GLU A 992 0.21 51.08 9.01
C GLU A 992 1.02 51.90 8.02
N GLU A 993 2.24 51.49 7.70
CA GLU A 993 3.11 52.15 6.71
C GLU A 993 2.48 52.07 5.31
N ARG A 994 1.91 50.96 4.89
CA ARG A 994 1.22 50.79 3.61
C ARG A 994 0.03 51.75 3.47
N VAL A 995 -0.82 51.84 4.51
CA VAL A 995 -1.96 52.80 4.51
C VAL A 995 -1.49 54.25 4.45
N ARG A 996 -0.41 54.60 5.17
CA ARG A 996 0.19 55.94 5.10
C ARG A 996 0.72 56.24 3.71
N GLY A 997 1.37 55.27 3.04
CA GLY A 997 1.79 55.38 1.65
C GLY A 997 0.62 55.75 0.72
N THR A 998 -0.49 54.99 0.83
CA THR A 998 -1.70 55.27 0.04
C THR A 998 -2.29 56.62 0.32
N LEU A 999 -2.29 57.11 1.57
CA LEU A 999 -2.73 58.46 1.91
C LEU A 999 -1.81 59.56 1.33
N ALA A 1000 -0.49 59.36 1.38
CA ALA A 1000 0.50 60.30 0.83
C ALA A 1000 0.41 60.43 -0.71
N GLU A 1001 0.24 59.31 -1.42
CA GLU A 1001 0.04 59.29 -2.86
C GLU A 1001 -1.21 60.06 -3.30
N ARG A 1002 -2.28 59.96 -2.52
CA ARG A 1002 -3.51 60.72 -2.75
C ARG A 1002 -3.31 62.24 -2.51
N GLY A 1003 -2.65 62.61 -1.41
CA GLY A 1003 -2.35 64.00 -1.13
C GLY A 1003 -1.54 64.65 -2.22
N LEU A 1004 -0.50 63.95 -2.76
CA LEU A 1004 0.30 64.44 -3.88
C LEU A 1004 -0.48 64.56 -5.20
N ARG A 1005 -1.54 63.77 -5.40
CA ARG A 1005 -2.44 63.89 -6.59
C ARG A 1005 -3.41 65.05 -6.45
N GLN A 1006 -3.89 65.34 -5.24
CA GLN A 1006 -4.73 66.54 -4.97
C GLN A 1006 -3.98 67.81 -5.16
N ASP A 1007 -2.71 67.94 -4.69
CA ASP A 1007 -1.84 69.09 -4.92
C ASP A 1007 -1.41 69.30 -6.39
N ARG A 1008 -1.46 68.25 -7.25
CA ARG A 1008 -1.20 68.33 -8.70
C ARG A 1008 -2.45 68.67 -9.53
N ALA A 1009 -3.65 68.49 -8.94
CA ALA A 1009 -4.92 68.79 -9.58
C ALA A 1009 -5.44 70.20 -9.31
N ILE A 1010 -4.81 70.97 -8.38
CA ILE A 1010 -4.96 72.36 -8.12
C ILE A 1010 -3.85 73.11 -8.89
#